data_013a933edd295d749b9005a5ca23870f
#
_entry.id   013a933edd295d749b9005a5ca23870f
#
_cell.length_a   1.000
_cell.length_b   1.000
_cell.length_c   1.000
_cell.angle_alpha   90.00
_cell.angle_beta   90.00
_cell.angle_gamma   90.00
#
_symmetry.space_group_name_H-M   'P 1'
#
loop_
_entity.id
_entity.type
_entity.pdbx_description
1 polymer ?
#
loop_
_entity_poly.entity_id
_entity_poly.type
_entity_poly.pdbx_seq_one_letter_code
_entity_poly.pdbx_strand_id
1 'polypeptide(L)'
;NIEIDTLYHSEHGQGRIIIEDDGNGMTPYIIENAFLKIATSFKSNHQKVSPKFKRQAQGNKGIGRLSLNQLGKFISVDTKVDLELPKYFSTEELQTVLGYDTENDFLNDNDFYYYHIEIDWERYSRSNESIENVKLDLQALPFNEFTFNHKKNHGTRIEVLGLKGIDFWKSTQTQKEIEQDVLEFLNPYLDKRYNFYVKINLDSRIFTSNNYDISYIENNFLSKVDFTFDSNKKLINLNISRSKKYIDYKVEQLISDLKNWELEKESVIPFKEYYNKWEKEIIKIDLSSLKQANISLPNVKFDKFLTYFEEVKDEKQKDTKLIEKFFLPGDFRGSIYAFDLSANSPISKNFRKVLDEIKGVKIYRNNFRIFPYGSANNDWLGMSDYNQRNKGVVFKQHTSTGFFNIDGEQNLELLKELTNRQGLVLDNFGTNFILIAKELIYKTIAKKDSDFSKIFSFNRKKIKELHSGQIIEIAGISFRKRSNDIVQAENKVVRLINEFDNMDDNERKNELISLQESTKNLRSAVSLKEKQVEELGTHIDKFAPILGATIIAETLSHEIIRLSNSIKYSSSKARNAILNDNKEEAILNLDRLDSSNKFLVRYASLLDVNSYSRRRRYSVESIKEKLKEILKNTPLLTYGKTTVNVKITGNDFKAKIINDSFKIIIENLVINSTYWLDKMNISDSLLTFKLDNDLGKLFVFDNGIGIDKSVENHLFEEFVTNKPDNDGRGMGLYIVTTLLNEFGATITLDDERNQYGNLYKFIITFPDEEV
;
A
#
# COMPACT_ATOMS: atom_id res chain seq x y z
N ASN A 1 -17.71 26.27 -1.79
CA ASN A 1 -18.87 25.66 -2.48
C ASN A 1 -19.01 26.28 -3.85
N ILE A 2 -19.28 25.48 -4.88
CA ILE A 2 -19.62 25.92 -6.22
C ILE A 2 -20.96 25.29 -6.60
N GLU A 3 -21.90 26.07 -7.08
CA GLU A 3 -23.18 25.60 -7.60
C GLU A 3 -23.30 26.05 -9.06
N ILE A 4 -23.57 25.11 -9.95
CA ILE A 4 -23.80 25.35 -11.37
C ILE A 4 -25.19 24.82 -11.70
N ASP A 5 -26.09 25.71 -12.09
CA ASP A 5 -27.46 25.40 -12.47
C ASP A 5 -27.68 25.84 -13.93
N THR A 6 -27.65 24.89 -14.85
CA THR A 6 -27.79 25.13 -16.28
C THR A 6 -29.26 25.38 -16.68
N LEU A 7 -30.23 25.10 -15.80
CA LEU A 7 -31.64 25.26 -16.05
C LEU A 7 -32.22 26.58 -15.49
N TYR A 8 -31.44 27.29 -14.66
CA TYR A 8 -31.86 28.58 -14.10
C TYR A 8 -32.08 29.62 -15.20
N HIS A 9 -33.11 30.46 -15.03
CA HIS A 9 -33.42 31.55 -15.96
C HIS A 9 -33.51 32.87 -15.21
N SER A 10 -32.83 33.88 -15.68
CA SER A 10 -32.88 35.26 -15.20
C SER A 10 -33.12 36.23 -16.36
N GLU A 11 -33.29 37.51 -16.06
CA GLU A 11 -33.35 38.58 -17.07
C GLU A 11 -32.06 38.67 -17.91
N HIS A 12 -30.89 38.21 -17.36
CA HIS A 12 -29.63 38.20 -18.05
C HIS A 12 -29.43 36.95 -18.94
N GLY A 13 -30.33 35.97 -18.89
CA GLY A 13 -30.29 34.76 -19.72
C GLY A 13 -30.33 33.48 -18.94
N GLN A 14 -30.02 32.39 -19.64
CA GLN A 14 -30.04 31.04 -19.05
C GLN A 14 -28.70 30.69 -18.40
N GLY A 15 -28.78 29.95 -17.27
CA GLY A 15 -27.67 29.42 -16.51
C GLY A 15 -27.16 30.35 -15.41
N ARG A 16 -26.75 29.73 -14.31
CA ARG A 16 -26.22 30.40 -13.12
C ARG A 16 -25.02 29.64 -12.57
N ILE A 17 -24.00 30.36 -12.12
CA ILE A 17 -22.91 29.81 -11.30
C ILE A 17 -22.85 30.63 -10.01
N ILE A 18 -22.85 29.95 -8.86
CA ILE A 18 -22.56 30.54 -7.55
C ILE A 18 -21.25 29.96 -7.05
N ILE A 19 -20.28 30.81 -6.72
CA ILE A 19 -19.03 30.45 -6.07
C ILE A 19 -19.03 31.08 -4.68
N GLU A 20 -18.99 30.28 -3.65
CA GLU A 20 -19.06 30.73 -2.25
C GLU A 20 -17.91 30.13 -1.42
N ASP A 21 -17.16 30.99 -0.76
CA ASP A 21 -16.10 30.62 0.17
C ASP A 21 -16.39 31.09 1.60
N ASP A 22 -15.80 30.42 2.58
CA ASP A 22 -15.84 30.76 4.00
C ASP A 22 -14.54 31.42 4.47
N GLY A 23 -13.91 32.19 3.57
CA GLY A 23 -12.66 32.91 3.78
C GLY A 23 -12.84 34.17 4.61
N ASN A 24 -11.80 35.02 4.60
CA ASN A 24 -11.78 36.23 5.42
C ASN A 24 -12.73 37.33 4.95
N GLY A 25 -13.33 37.22 3.77
CA GLY A 25 -14.07 38.31 3.11
C GLY A 25 -13.15 39.48 2.68
N MET A 26 -13.74 40.57 2.24
CA MET A 26 -13.05 41.75 1.73
C MET A 26 -13.57 43.02 2.35
N THR A 27 -12.68 43.89 2.86
CA THR A 27 -13.00 45.26 3.25
C THR A 27 -13.22 46.12 1.99
N PRO A 28 -13.87 47.30 2.08
CA PRO A 28 -13.93 48.26 0.98
C PRO A 28 -12.55 48.58 0.39
N TYR A 29 -11.56 48.74 1.24
CA TYR A 29 -10.17 48.99 0.84
C TYR A 29 -9.60 47.84 -0.01
N ILE A 30 -9.83 46.57 0.38
CA ILE A 30 -9.40 45.39 -0.38
C ILE A 30 -10.16 45.31 -1.71
N ILE A 31 -11.45 45.60 -1.70
CA ILE A 31 -12.27 45.63 -2.91
C ILE A 31 -11.69 46.62 -3.92
N GLU A 32 -11.48 47.87 -3.50
CA GLU A 32 -10.98 48.91 -4.37
C GLU A 32 -9.53 48.70 -4.82
N ASN A 33 -8.62 48.31 -3.92
CA ASN A 33 -7.18 48.27 -4.17
C ASN A 33 -6.66 46.90 -4.61
N ALA A 34 -7.42 45.82 -4.41
CA ALA A 34 -7.04 44.49 -4.80
C ALA A 34 -8.07 43.83 -5.74
N PHE A 35 -9.36 43.80 -5.41
CA PHE A 35 -10.35 43.06 -6.19
C PHE A 35 -10.70 43.76 -7.51
N LEU A 36 -10.89 45.07 -7.55
CA LEU A 36 -11.27 45.83 -8.76
C LEU A 36 -10.06 46.26 -9.62
N LYS A 37 -8.86 46.32 -9.06
CA LYS A 37 -7.65 46.68 -9.80
C LYS A 37 -7.03 45.51 -10.53
N ILE A 38 -6.87 45.60 -11.84
CA ILE A 38 -6.23 44.59 -12.70
C ILE A 38 -4.70 44.66 -12.56
N ALA A 39 -4.01 43.54 -12.63
CA ALA A 39 -2.54 43.43 -12.60
C ALA A 39 -1.88 44.02 -11.34
N THR A 40 -2.58 44.02 -10.23
CA THR A 40 -2.05 44.55 -8.96
C THR A 40 -1.05 43.60 -8.29
N SER A 41 -0.01 44.16 -7.70
CA SER A 41 0.93 43.45 -6.82
C SER A 41 0.47 43.42 -5.35
N PHE A 42 -0.75 43.81 -5.05
CA PHE A 42 -1.25 43.94 -3.68
C PHE A 42 -1.02 42.67 -2.84
N LYS A 43 -1.39 41.49 -3.37
CA LYS A 43 -1.18 40.20 -2.67
C LYS A 43 0.28 39.85 -2.49
N SER A 44 1.14 40.12 -3.48
CA SER A 44 2.57 39.83 -3.39
C SER A 44 3.30 40.74 -2.40
N ASN A 45 2.81 41.96 -2.21
CA ASN A 45 3.42 42.93 -1.33
C ASN A 45 2.89 42.83 0.12
N HIS A 46 1.61 42.52 0.31
CA HIS A 46 0.94 42.64 1.61
C HIS A 46 0.35 41.34 2.17
N GLN A 47 0.10 40.32 1.35
CA GLN A 47 -0.57 39.09 1.77
C GLN A 47 0.06 37.84 1.15
N LYS A 48 1.37 37.62 1.34
CA LYS A 48 2.03 36.39 0.87
C LYS A 48 1.44 35.13 1.49
N VAL A 49 0.95 35.23 2.75
CA VAL A 49 0.43 34.12 3.54
C VAL A 49 -0.88 34.52 4.19
N SER A 50 -1.88 33.64 4.19
CA SER A 50 -3.14 33.91 4.88
C SER A 50 -2.92 34.09 6.38
N PRO A 51 -3.55 35.08 7.04
CA PRO A 51 -3.27 35.42 8.43
C PRO A 51 -3.51 34.26 9.41
N LYS A 52 -4.68 33.64 9.31
CA LYS A 52 -5.18 32.60 10.23
C LYS A 52 -4.56 31.22 9.96
N PHE A 53 -4.51 30.78 8.71
CA PHE A 53 -4.12 29.40 8.35
C PHE A 53 -2.70 29.28 7.83
N LYS A 54 -1.97 30.40 7.72
CA LYS A 54 -0.60 30.45 7.18
C LYS A 54 -0.45 29.78 5.81
N ARG A 55 -1.50 29.84 4.99
CA ARG A 55 -1.50 29.33 3.61
C ARG A 55 -0.92 30.38 2.68
N GLN A 56 -0.07 29.96 1.77
CA GLN A 56 0.43 30.87 0.73
C GLN A 56 -0.71 31.31 -0.19
N ALA A 57 -0.75 32.62 -0.46
CA ALA A 57 -1.75 33.19 -1.36
C ALA A 57 -1.56 32.67 -2.78
N GLN A 58 -2.64 32.20 -3.38
CA GLN A 58 -2.65 31.78 -4.78
C GLN A 58 -2.91 32.98 -5.71
N GLY A 59 -2.12 33.11 -6.77
CA GLY A 59 -2.31 34.13 -7.80
C GLY A 59 -1.78 35.51 -7.45
N ASN A 60 -0.63 35.87 -8.06
CA ASN A 60 0.07 37.12 -7.81
C ASN A 60 -0.32 38.26 -8.76
N LYS A 61 -1.12 38.01 -9.82
CA LYS A 61 -1.34 38.97 -10.90
C LYS A 61 -2.73 39.62 -10.95
N GLY A 62 -3.64 39.24 -10.08
CA GLY A 62 -4.99 39.83 -10.00
C GLY A 62 -5.84 39.72 -11.29
N ILE A 63 -5.58 38.74 -12.15
CA ILE A 63 -6.22 38.60 -13.46
C ILE A 63 -7.38 37.61 -13.47
N GLY A 64 -7.46 36.71 -12.46
CA GLY A 64 -8.47 35.63 -12.39
C GLY A 64 -9.92 36.13 -12.49
N ARG A 65 -10.21 37.32 -11.97
CA ARG A 65 -11.55 37.92 -12.06
C ARG A 65 -11.96 38.32 -13.48
N LEU A 66 -10.99 38.54 -14.41
CA LEU A 66 -11.34 38.76 -15.82
C LEU A 66 -11.95 37.51 -16.46
N SER A 67 -11.65 36.33 -15.91
CA SER A 67 -12.26 35.08 -16.36
C SER A 67 -13.76 35.05 -16.09
N LEU A 68 -14.25 35.76 -15.08
CA LEU A 68 -15.69 35.83 -14.78
C LEU A 68 -16.48 36.40 -15.99
N ASN A 69 -15.92 37.36 -16.73
CA ASN A 69 -16.54 37.84 -17.98
C ASN A 69 -16.66 36.72 -19.04
N GLN A 70 -15.79 35.74 -19.05
CA GLN A 70 -15.91 34.61 -19.97
C GLN A 70 -17.04 33.62 -19.57
N LEU A 71 -17.39 33.59 -18.29
CA LEU A 71 -18.41 32.67 -17.76
C LEU A 71 -19.83 33.16 -18.03
N GLY A 72 -20.13 34.44 -17.82
CA GLY A 72 -21.49 34.95 -17.93
C GLY A 72 -21.58 36.42 -18.28
N LYS A 73 -22.79 36.94 -18.32
CA LYS A 73 -23.12 38.30 -18.72
C LYS A 73 -23.19 39.26 -17.56
N PHE A 74 -23.69 38.81 -16.43
CA PHE A 74 -23.89 39.60 -15.21
C PHE A 74 -23.21 38.89 -14.02
N ILE A 75 -22.62 39.69 -13.15
CA ILE A 75 -21.92 39.20 -11.97
C ILE A 75 -22.35 40.04 -10.77
N SER A 76 -22.71 39.38 -9.68
CA SER A 76 -22.80 40.01 -8.38
C SER A 76 -21.75 39.42 -7.43
N VAL A 77 -21.24 40.25 -6.54
CA VAL A 77 -20.25 39.85 -5.52
C VAL A 77 -20.75 40.36 -4.17
N ASP A 78 -20.99 39.44 -3.27
CA ASP A 78 -21.36 39.70 -1.88
C ASP A 78 -20.22 39.26 -0.98
N THR A 79 -19.73 40.13 -0.10
CA THR A 79 -18.61 39.81 0.78
C THR A 79 -18.82 40.36 2.18
N LYS A 80 -18.60 39.49 3.19
CA LYS A 80 -18.64 39.83 4.62
C LYS A 80 -17.30 39.52 5.23
N VAL A 81 -16.74 40.50 5.93
CA VAL A 81 -15.42 40.38 6.54
C VAL A 81 -15.46 39.54 7.81
N ASP A 82 -14.42 38.73 8.05
CA ASP A 82 -14.22 38.03 9.33
C ASP A 82 -13.81 39.06 10.41
N LEU A 83 -14.67 39.27 11.40
CA LEU A 83 -14.47 40.23 12.47
C LEU A 83 -13.28 39.91 13.39
N GLU A 84 -12.79 38.67 13.35
CA GLU A 84 -11.58 38.27 14.07
C GLU A 84 -10.28 38.65 13.32
N LEU A 85 -10.39 39.12 12.10
CA LEU A 85 -9.24 39.37 11.21
C LEU A 85 -8.20 40.32 11.80
N PRO A 86 -8.57 41.45 12.48
CA PRO A 86 -7.60 42.38 13.08
C PRO A 86 -6.64 41.73 14.07
N LYS A 87 -7.05 40.68 14.78
CA LYS A 87 -6.21 39.98 15.77
C LYS A 87 -4.93 39.36 15.17
N TYR A 88 -4.86 39.21 13.86
CA TYR A 88 -3.76 38.60 13.13
C TYR A 88 -2.83 39.61 12.47
N PHE A 89 -3.10 40.92 12.61
CA PHE A 89 -2.32 42.00 11.97
C PHE A 89 -1.75 42.95 13.04
N SER A 90 -0.58 43.49 12.75
CA SER A 90 -0.03 44.65 13.50
C SER A 90 -0.82 45.92 13.16
N THR A 91 -0.67 46.97 13.96
CA THR A 91 -1.33 48.26 13.72
C THR A 91 -0.98 48.86 12.34
N GLU A 92 0.27 48.71 11.89
CA GLU A 92 0.73 49.17 10.60
C GLU A 92 0.10 48.35 9.45
N GLU A 93 -0.04 47.02 9.66
CA GLU A 93 -0.71 46.14 8.69
C GLU A 93 -2.22 46.35 8.65
N LEU A 94 -2.89 46.70 9.74
CA LEU A 94 -4.29 47.08 9.75
C LEU A 94 -4.56 48.22 8.76
N GLN A 95 -3.73 49.25 8.76
CA GLN A 95 -3.87 50.37 7.84
C GLN A 95 -3.53 49.99 6.39
N THR A 96 -2.40 49.35 6.19
CA THR A 96 -1.89 49.07 4.82
C THR A 96 -2.59 47.93 4.11
N VAL A 97 -3.15 46.97 4.84
CA VAL A 97 -3.81 45.78 4.30
C VAL A 97 -5.34 45.86 4.37
N LEU A 98 -5.89 46.30 5.47
CA LEU A 98 -7.33 46.34 5.71
C LEU A 98 -7.92 47.73 5.50
N GLY A 99 -7.12 48.81 5.54
CA GLY A 99 -7.52 50.18 5.34
C GLY A 99 -8.11 50.88 6.57
N TYR A 100 -7.77 50.37 7.79
CA TYR A 100 -8.28 50.92 9.05
C TYR A 100 -7.15 51.33 10.02
N ASP A 101 -7.35 52.43 10.70
CA ASP A 101 -6.33 52.97 11.68
C ASP A 101 -6.39 52.19 13.00
N THR A 102 -7.58 51.74 13.43
CA THR A 102 -7.78 51.00 14.67
C THR A 102 -8.69 49.81 14.50
N GLU A 103 -8.60 48.82 15.44
CA GLU A 103 -9.52 47.66 15.49
C GLU A 103 -10.96 48.09 15.73
N ASN A 104 -11.17 49.15 16.51
CA ASN A 104 -12.55 49.67 16.76
C ASN A 104 -13.18 50.26 15.53
N ASP A 105 -12.45 51.00 14.70
CA ASP A 105 -12.94 51.54 13.42
C ASP A 105 -13.32 50.40 12.47
N PHE A 106 -12.45 49.36 12.38
CA PHE A 106 -12.74 48.17 11.62
C PHE A 106 -14.02 47.47 12.07
N LEU A 107 -14.21 47.27 13.37
CA LEU A 107 -15.40 46.62 13.91
C LEU A 107 -16.68 47.47 13.69
N ASN A 108 -16.62 48.76 13.92
CA ASN A 108 -17.76 49.68 13.74
C ASN A 108 -18.28 49.63 12.29
N ASP A 109 -17.37 49.62 11.31
CA ASP A 109 -17.76 49.61 9.90
C ASP A 109 -18.21 48.23 9.39
N ASN A 110 -17.65 47.15 9.96
CA ASN A 110 -17.85 45.83 9.39
C ASN A 110 -18.77 44.91 10.18
N ASP A 111 -19.20 45.24 11.40
CA ASP A 111 -20.04 44.34 12.21
C ASP A 111 -21.44 44.19 11.60
N PHE A 112 -22.08 45.27 11.20
CA PHE A 112 -23.47 45.29 10.75
C PHE A 112 -23.65 45.15 9.25
N TYR A 113 -22.61 45.33 8.44
CA TYR A 113 -22.73 45.42 6.99
C TYR A 113 -22.00 44.27 6.27
N TYR A 114 -22.53 43.87 5.10
CA TYR A 114 -21.81 43.17 4.05
C TYR A 114 -21.68 44.11 2.84
N TYR A 115 -20.74 43.83 1.96
CA TYR A 115 -20.50 44.66 0.78
C TYR A 115 -20.96 43.98 -0.49
N HIS A 116 -21.69 44.71 -1.31
CA HIS A 116 -22.31 44.22 -2.53
C HIS A 116 -21.81 45.02 -3.74
N ILE A 117 -21.55 44.33 -4.84
CA ILE A 117 -21.11 44.92 -6.11
C ILE A 117 -21.79 44.19 -7.24
N GLU A 118 -22.28 44.94 -8.24
CA GLU A 118 -22.84 44.40 -9.48
C GLU A 118 -22.01 44.83 -10.69
N ILE A 119 -21.77 43.88 -11.63
CA ILE A 119 -21.05 44.14 -12.88
C ILE A 119 -21.86 43.59 -14.04
N ASP A 120 -22.50 44.48 -14.81
CA ASP A 120 -23.21 44.13 -16.04
C ASP A 120 -22.29 44.33 -17.25
N TRP A 121 -21.72 43.20 -17.74
CA TRP A 121 -20.81 43.21 -18.87
C TRP A 121 -21.50 43.59 -20.19
N GLU A 122 -22.80 43.35 -20.36
CA GLU A 122 -23.54 43.75 -21.56
C GLU A 122 -23.70 45.28 -21.64
N ARG A 123 -23.96 45.92 -20.50
CA ARG A 123 -24.04 47.36 -20.39
C ARG A 123 -22.71 48.02 -20.78
N TYR A 124 -21.60 47.51 -20.27
CA TYR A 124 -20.27 48.05 -20.55
C TYR A 124 -19.80 47.77 -21.97
N SER A 125 -20.16 46.63 -22.57
CA SER A 125 -19.80 46.33 -23.96
C SER A 125 -20.53 47.16 -24.99
N ARG A 126 -21.68 47.75 -24.63
CA ARG A 126 -22.49 48.64 -25.49
C ARG A 126 -22.14 50.12 -25.32
N SER A 127 -21.51 50.49 -24.21
CA SER A 127 -21.05 51.87 -24.01
C SER A 127 -19.71 52.05 -24.71
N ASN A 128 -19.59 53.17 -25.50
CA ASN A 128 -18.30 53.60 -26.08
C ASN A 128 -17.39 54.24 -25.03
N GLU A 129 -17.63 54.00 -23.74
CA GLU A 129 -16.85 54.59 -22.67
C GLU A 129 -15.55 53.83 -22.48
N SER A 130 -14.48 54.54 -22.17
CA SER A 130 -13.21 53.94 -21.75
C SER A 130 -13.40 53.20 -20.41
N ILE A 131 -12.73 52.08 -20.24
CA ILE A 131 -12.76 51.28 -18.99
C ILE A 131 -12.44 52.14 -17.75
N GLU A 132 -11.65 53.19 -17.92
CA GLU A 132 -11.28 54.12 -16.83
C GLU A 132 -12.49 54.96 -16.32
N ASN A 133 -13.53 55.08 -17.09
CA ASN A 133 -14.75 55.85 -16.77
C ASN A 133 -15.89 54.98 -16.20
N VAL A 134 -15.70 53.69 -16.14
CA VAL A 134 -16.69 52.76 -15.58
C VAL A 134 -16.70 52.87 -14.05
N LYS A 135 -17.72 53.46 -13.50
CA LYS A 135 -17.97 53.54 -12.06
C LYS A 135 -18.76 52.30 -11.63
N LEU A 136 -18.19 51.54 -10.74
CA LEU A 136 -18.89 50.45 -10.04
C LEU A 136 -19.42 50.99 -8.72
N ASP A 137 -20.68 50.68 -8.41
CA ASP A 137 -21.32 51.08 -7.14
C ASP A 137 -21.01 50.02 -6.07
N LEU A 138 -20.27 50.44 -5.05
CA LEU A 138 -20.02 49.61 -3.87
C LEU A 138 -21.06 49.93 -2.80
N GLN A 139 -21.95 49.02 -2.51
CA GLN A 139 -23.05 49.17 -1.54
C GLN A 139 -22.70 48.47 -0.23
N ALA A 140 -22.88 49.17 0.90
CA ALA A 140 -22.89 48.59 2.23
C ALA A 140 -24.32 48.28 2.62
N LEU A 141 -24.69 47.01 2.71
CA LEU A 141 -26.02 46.52 2.98
C LEU A 141 -26.10 45.82 4.35
N PRO A 142 -27.25 45.91 5.07
CA PRO A 142 -27.41 45.26 6.38
C PRO A 142 -27.23 43.73 6.29
N PHE A 143 -26.37 43.14 7.09
CA PHE A 143 -26.06 41.71 7.04
C PHE A 143 -27.24 40.80 7.41
N ASN A 144 -28.19 41.28 8.16
CA ASN A 144 -29.43 40.54 8.49
C ASN A 144 -30.28 40.18 7.27
N GLU A 145 -30.04 40.81 6.12
CA GLU A 145 -30.73 40.56 4.85
C GLU A 145 -30.00 39.57 3.96
N PHE A 146 -28.81 39.09 4.37
CA PHE A 146 -27.97 38.17 3.60
C PHE A 146 -27.58 36.94 4.42
N THR A 147 -27.57 35.77 3.78
CA THR A 147 -27.15 34.51 4.40
C THR A 147 -26.26 33.73 3.45
N PHE A 148 -25.10 33.30 3.95
CA PHE A 148 -24.26 32.32 3.22
C PHE A 148 -24.85 30.92 3.32
N ASN A 149 -24.56 30.06 2.33
CA ASN A 149 -24.94 28.64 2.34
C ASN A 149 -24.07 27.81 3.30
N HIS A 150 -22.96 28.36 3.80
CA HIS A 150 -22.12 27.75 4.82
C HIS A 150 -22.47 28.26 6.24
N LYS A 151 -21.92 27.61 7.27
CA LYS A 151 -22.26 27.89 8.68
C LYS A 151 -21.59 29.14 9.27
N LYS A 152 -20.64 29.76 8.57
CA LYS A 152 -19.93 30.95 9.06
C LYS A 152 -20.63 32.23 8.60
N ASN A 153 -20.45 33.29 9.36
CA ASN A 153 -21.02 34.59 9.06
C ASN A 153 -20.05 35.52 8.30
N HIS A 154 -19.08 34.95 7.60
CA HIS A 154 -18.07 35.70 6.84
C HIS A 154 -17.63 34.87 5.62
N GLY A 155 -17.15 35.55 4.58
CA GLY A 155 -16.70 34.94 3.35
C GLY A 155 -17.03 35.80 2.13
N THR A 156 -16.95 35.18 0.95
CA THR A 156 -17.32 35.84 -0.31
C THR A 156 -18.21 34.93 -1.15
N ARG A 157 -19.27 35.49 -1.72
CA ARG A 157 -20.16 34.86 -2.68
C ARG A 157 -20.08 35.63 -4.00
N ILE A 158 -19.79 34.91 -5.08
CA ILE A 158 -19.81 35.43 -6.44
C ILE A 158 -20.91 34.68 -7.18
N GLU A 159 -21.86 35.40 -7.74
CA GLU A 159 -22.91 34.88 -8.57
C GLU A 159 -22.74 35.38 -10.02
N VAL A 160 -22.79 34.44 -10.96
CA VAL A 160 -22.67 34.70 -12.40
C VAL A 160 -23.95 34.28 -13.08
N LEU A 161 -24.62 35.19 -13.75
CA LEU A 161 -25.89 34.98 -14.44
C LEU A 161 -25.74 35.08 -15.95
N GLY A 162 -26.62 34.38 -16.69
CA GLY A 162 -26.62 34.36 -18.13
C GLY A 162 -25.35 33.74 -18.69
N LEU A 163 -25.15 32.44 -18.46
CA LEU A 163 -23.91 31.75 -18.83
C LEU A 163 -23.66 31.79 -20.33
N LYS A 164 -22.43 32.11 -20.71
CA LYS A 164 -21.97 32.05 -22.09
C LYS A 164 -21.72 30.60 -22.51
N GLY A 165 -22.19 30.23 -23.71
CA GLY A 165 -22.03 28.88 -24.23
C GLY A 165 -22.79 27.83 -23.41
N ILE A 166 -24.06 28.04 -23.09
CA ILE A 166 -24.90 27.18 -22.25
C ILE A 166 -24.88 25.70 -22.69
N ASP A 167 -24.82 25.44 -24.01
CA ASP A 167 -24.74 24.08 -24.54
C ASP A 167 -23.44 23.36 -24.14
N PHE A 168 -22.33 24.09 -24.00
CA PHE A 168 -21.09 23.54 -23.45
C PHE A 168 -21.29 23.05 -22.00
N TRP A 169 -21.93 23.86 -21.14
CA TRP A 169 -22.22 23.50 -19.76
C TRP A 169 -23.18 22.33 -19.60
N LYS A 170 -24.12 22.16 -20.55
CA LYS A 170 -25.06 21.02 -20.59
C LYS A 170 -24.46 19.75 -21.14
N SER A 171 -23.33 19.83 -21.83
CA SER A 171 -22.68 18.69 -22.45
C SER A 171 -22.25 17.65 -21.40
N THR A 172 -22.64 16.39 -21.60
CA THR A 172 -22.23 15.28 -20.73
C THR A 172 -20.71 15.13 -20.65
N GLN A 173 -20.00 15.47 -21.73
CA GLN A 173 -18.55 15.44 -21.77
C GLN A 173 -17.94 16.50 -20.84
N THR A 174 -18.40 17.74 -20.93
CA THR A 174 -17.98 18.84 -20.05
C THR A 174 -18.25 18.55 -18.60
N GLN A 175 -19.44 18.00 -18.29
CA GLN A 175 -19.80 17.65 -16.93
C GLN A 175 -18.88 16.58 -16.32
N LYS A 176 -18.47 15.59 -17.12
CA LYS A 176 -17.47 14.59 -16.68
C LYS A 176 -16.08 15.20 -16.49
N GLU A 177 -15.67 16.12 -17.36
CA GLU A 177 -14.38 16.81 -17.23
C GLU A 177 -14.34 17.68 -15.97
N ILE A 178 -15.43 18.41 -15.66
CA ILE A 178 -15.56 19.16 -14.42
C ILE A 178 -15.47 18.23 -13.20
N GLU A 179 -16.17 17.09 -13.22
CA GLU A 179 -16.11 16.09 -12.15
C GLU A 179 -14.67 15.63 -11.92
N GLN A 180 -13.96 15.24 -12.96
CA GLN A 180 -12.56 14.80 -12.88
C GLN A 180 -11.63 15.91 -12.35
N ASP A 181 -11.78 17.13 -12.86
CA ASP A 181 -10.96 18.26 -12.45
C ASP A 181 -11.18 18.63 -10.98
N VAL A 182 -12.40 18.50 -10.47
CA VAL A 182 -12.72 18.73 -9.05
C VAL A 182 -12.07 17.68 -8.16
N LEU A 183 -12.14 16.42 -8.54
CA LEU A 183 -11.55 15.31 -7.80
C LEU A 183 -10.03 15.46 -7.67
N GLU A 184 -9.38 16.02 -8.66
CA GLU A 184 -7.93 16.19 -8.73
C GLU A 184 -7.45 17.61 -8.38
N PHE A 185 -8.36 18.53 -8.08
CA PHE A 185 -8.05 19.94 -7.84
C PHE A 185 -7.07 20.14 -6.68
N LEU A 186 -7.24 19.34 -5.61
CA LEU A 186 -6.32 19.26 -4.49
C LEU A 186 -5.44 18.02 -4.61
N ASN A 187 -4.21 18.12 -4.10
CA ASN A 187 -3.29 16.99 -4.09
C ASN A 187 -3.79 15.90 -3.12
N PRO A 188 -4.28 14.75 -3.61
CA PRO A 188 -4.82 13.71 -2.75
C PRO A 188 -3.74 12.94 -1.97
N TYR A 189 -2.46 13.11 -2.33
CA TYR A 189 -1.33 12.37 -1.76
C TYR A 189 -0.68 13.07 -0.57
N LEU A 190 -1.06 14.31 -0.28
CA LEU A 190 -0.54 15.06 0.86
C LEU A 190 -1.44 14.92 2.08
N ASP A 191 -0.81 15.03 3.26
CA ASP A 191 -1.45 14.91 4.56
C ASP A 191 -2.66 15.86 4.69
N LYS A 192 -3.79 15.36 5.22
CA LYS A 192 -5.08 16.06 5.41
C LYS A 192 -5.04 17.31 6.30
N ARG A 193 -3.85 17.87 6.59
CA ARG A 193 -3.68 19.07 7.42
C ARG A 193 -4.30 20.34 6.85
N TYR A 194 -4.62 20.33 5.57
CA TYR A 194 -5.32 21.45 4.95
C TYR A 194 -6.83 21.19 4.96
N ASN A 195 -7.54 21.77 5.93
CA ASN A 195 -9.01 21.78 5.98
C ASN A 195 -9.62 22.60 4.84
N PHE A 196 -9.18 22.38 3.63
CA PHE A 196 -9.72 23.00 2.43
C PHE A 196 -10.29 21.91 1.53
N TYR A 197 -11.55 22.05 1.16
CA TYR A 197 -12.20 21.15 0.21
C TYR A 197 -13.07 21.94 -0.76
N VAL A 198 -13.19 21.45 -1.97
CA VAL A 198 -14.08 21.98 -3.00
C VAL A 198 -15.28 21.05 -3.10
N LYS A 199 -16.48 21.64 -3.02
CA LYS A 199 -17.76 20.97 -3.28
C LYS A 199 -18.41 21.65 -4.46
N ILE A 200 -18.75 20.89 -5.49
CA ILE A 200 -19.50 21.35 -6.65
C ILE A 200 -20.85 20.67 -6.69
N ASN A 201 -21.90 21.45 -6.86
CA ASN A 201 -23.23 20.99 -7.19
C ASN A 201 -23.52 21.41 -8.64
N LEU A 202 -23.61 20.43 -9.54
CA LEU A 202 -23.87 20.65 -10.97
C LEU A 202 -25.21 19.99 -11.30
N ASP A 203 -26.24 20.81 -11.58
CA ASP A 203 -27.59 20.34 -11.88
C ASP A 203 -28.07 19.25 -10.90
N SER A 204 -27.94 19.51 -9.59
CA SER A 204 -28.28 18.59 -8.48
C SER A 204 -27.33 17.38 -8.29
N ARG A 205 -26.26 17.23 -9.06
CA ARG A 205 -25.20 16.25 -8.82
C ARG A 205 -24.07 16.87 -8.00
N ILE A 206 -23.68 16.21 -6.92
CA ILE A 206 -22.70 16.73 -5.96
C ILE A 206 -21.38 15.98 -6.11
N PHE A 207 -20.29 16.72 -6.31
CA PHE A 207 -18.92 16.24 -6.36
C PHE A 207 -18.09 16.91 -5.27
N THR A 208 -17.11 16.21 -4.71
CA THR A 208 -16.22 16.77 -3.68
C THR A 208 -14.78 16.36 -3.92
N SER A 209 -13.82 17.24 -3.63
CA SER A 209 -12.39 17.01 -3.86
C SER A 209 -11.72 16.02 -2.89
N ASN A 210 -12.42 15.50 -1.88
CA ASN A 210 -11.83 14.72 -0.79
C ASN A 210 -12.21 13.23 -0.78
N ASN A 211 -12.69 12.67 -1.88
CA ASN A 211 -13.27 11.33 -1.90
C ASN A 211 -12.27 10.18 -2.08
N TYR A 212 -10.95 10.45 -2.10
CA TYR A 212 -9.96 9.39 -2.27
C TYR A 212 -9.37 8.97 -0.93
N ASP A 213 -9.49 7.69 -0.65
CA ASP A 213 -8.67 7.06 0.38
C ASP A 213 -7.35 6.63 -0.24
N ILE A 214 -6.28 7.36 0.07
CA ILE A 214 -4.93 7.09 -0.43
C ILE A 214 -4.45 5.69 -0.05
N SER A 215 -5.01 5.08 1.00
CA SER A 215 -4.70 3.72 1.41
C SER A 215 -4.99 2.70 0.30
N TYR A 216 -5.98 2.95 -0.56
CA TYR A 216 -6.24 2.09 -1.73
C TYR A 216 -5.10 2.13 -2.75
N ILE A 217 -4.50 3.31 -2.96
CA ILE A 217 -3.34 3.48 -3.85
C ILE A 217 -2.13 2.78 -3.25
N GLU A 218 -1.83 3.04 -1.96
CA GLU A 218 -0.70 2.46 -1.23
C GLU A 218 -0.77 0.93 -1.11
N ASN A 219 -1.96 0.35 -1.03
CA ASN A 219 -2.14 -1.10 -0.89
C ASN A 219 -2.19 -1.87 -2.22
N ASN A 220 -2.31 -1.19 -3.37
CA ASN A 220 -2.55 -1.86 -4.65
C ASN A 220 -1.49 -1.59 -5.73
N PHE A 221 -0.46 -0.80 -5.47
CA PHE A 221 0.57 -0.55 -6.48
C PHE A 221 1.41 -1.80 -6.77
N LEU A 222 1.90 -1.91 -7.98
CA LEU A 222 2.95 -2.87 -8.38
C LEU A 222 4.33 -2.31 -8.06
N SER A 223 4.58 -1.10 -8.54
CA SER A 223 5.83 -0.38 -8.30
C SER A 223 5.51 1.07 -7.96
N LYS A 224 6.24 1.63 -6.99
CA LYS A 224 6.15 3.01 -6.51
C LYS A 224 7.52 3.63 -6.58
N VAL A 225 7.59 4.89 -6.93
CA VAL A 225 8.82 5.67 -6.81
C VAL A 225 8.54 6.95 -6.07
N ASP A 226 9.23 7.16 -4.97
CA ASP A 226 9.29 8.43 -4.27
C ASP A 226 10.56 9.15 -4.69
N PHE A 227 10.46 10.44 -5.01
CA PHE A 227 11.61 11.23 -5.42
C PHE A 227 11.64 12.59 -4.77
N THR A 228 12.86 13.09 -4.59
CA THR A 228 13.13 14.44 -4.10
C THR A 228 14.27 15.07 -4.89
N PHE A 229 14.18 16.36 -5.14
CA PHE A 229 15.28 17.19 -5.61
C PHE A 229 15.63 18.20 -4.54
N ASP A 230 16.89 18.22 -4.13
CA ASP A 230 17.49 19.19 -3.21
C ASP A 230 18.30 20.20 -4.05
N SER A 231 17.78 21.41 -4.17
CA SER A 231 18.37 22.46 -4.99
C SER A 231 19.72 22.94 -4.47
N ASN A 232 19.92 22.92 -3.14
CA ASN A 232 21.17 23.32 -2.50
C ASN A 232 22.28 22.31 -2.77
N LYS A 233 21.96 21.00 -2.67
CA LYS A 233 22.90 19.91 -2.97
C LYS A 233 22.95 19.56 -4.45
N LYS A 234 22.01 20.09 -5.24
CA LYS A 234 21.82 19.76 -6.68
C LYS A 234 21.67 18.26 -6.90
N LEU A 235 20.95 17.60 -6.00
CA LEU A 235 20.87 16.14 -5.91
C LEU A 235 19.43 15.67 -6.08
N ILE A 236 19.22 14.72 -7.02
CA ILE A 236 17.96 13.97 -7.12
C ILE A 236 18.13 12.64 -6.39
N ASN A 237 17.22 12.33 -5.48
CA ASN A 237 17.11 11.01 -4.86
C ASN A 237 15.86 10.31 -5.40
N LEU A 238 16.00 9.08 -5.87
CA LEU A 238 14.90 8.22 -6.32
C LEU A 238 14.86 6.98 -5.43
N ASN A 239 13.74 6.72 -4.78
CA ASN A 239 13.49 5.53 -3.99
C ASN A 239 12.44 4.68 -4.72
N ILE A 240 12.87 3.62 -5.37
CA ILE A 240 11.99 2.67 -6.06
C ILE A 240 11.57 1.59 -5.08
N SER A 241 10.28 1.36 -4.94
CA SER A 241 9.69 0.29 -4.13
C SER A 241 8.81 -0.60 -5.00
N ARG A 242 9.04 -1.91 -4.96
CA ARG A 242 8.23 -2.91 -5.69
C ARG A 242 7.44 -3.73 -4.71
N SER A 243 6.14 -3.91 -4.96
CA SER A 243 5.28 -4.68 -4.09
C SER A 243 5.63 -6.17 -4.16
N LYS A 244 5.39 -6.88 -3.06
CA LYS A 244 5.53 -8.33 -3.01
C LYS A 244 4.70 -9.00 -4.11
N LYS A 245 3.45 -8.56 -4.31
CA LYS A 245 2.57 -9.04 -5.37
C LYS A 245 3.18 -8.94 -6.77
N TYR A 246 3.90 -7.87 -7.05
CA TYR A 246 4.54 -7.68 -8.36
C TYR A 246 5.70 -8.66 -8.56
N ILE A 247 6.52 -8.84 -7.53
CA ILE A 247 7.63 -9.79 -7.57
C ILE A 247 7.10 -11.21 -7.72
N ASP A 248 6.09 -11.60 -6.91
CA ASP A 248 5.42 -12.91 -6.99
C ASP A 248 4.83 -13.16 -8.38
N TYR A 249 4.10 -12.19 -8.93
CA TYR A 249 3.56 -12.28 -10.28
C TYR A 249 4.63 -12.56 -11.33
N LYS A 250 5.80 -11.87 -11.26
CA LYS A 250 6.91 -12.12 -12.18
C LYS A 250 7.50 -13.51 -12.03
N VAL A 251 7.61 -13.99 -10.80
CA VAL A 251 8.08 -15.35 -10.50
C VAL A 251 7.10 -16.41 -11.01
N GLU A 252 5.81 -16.24 -10.75
CA GLU A 252 4.77 -17.17 -11.22
C GLU A 252 4.70 -17.21 -12.75
N GLN A 253 4.80 -16.04 -13.40
CA GLN A 253 4.88 -15.95 -14.85
C GLN A 253 6.10 -16.71 -15.39
N LEU A 254 7.29 -16.53 -14.78
CA LEU A 254 8.50 -17.27 -15.15
C LEU A 254 8.31 -18.79 -14.99
N ILE A 255 7.77 -19.23 -13.85
CA ILE A 255 7.50 -20.65 -13.59
C ILE A 255 6.54 -21.23 -14.63
N SER A 256 5.44 -20.52 -14.93
CA SER A 256 4.48 -20.93 -15.94
C SER A 256 5.10 -21.01 -17.33
N ASP A 257 5.87 -20.02 -17.73
CA ASP A 257 6.57 -19.99 -19.02
C ASP A 257 7.56 -21.15 -19.14
N LEU A 258 8.35 -21.41 -18.10
CA LEU A 258 9.36 -22.47 -18.12
C LEU A 258 8.78 -23.88 -18.06
N LYS A 259 7.60 -24.04 -17.41
CA LYS A 259 6.87 -25.31 -17.44
C LYS A 259 6.52 -25.74 -18.86
N ASN A 260 6.19 -24.81 -19.75
CA ASN A 260 5.94 -25.07 -21.17
C ASN A 260 7.21 -25.49 -21.94
N TRP A 261 8.40 -25.33 -21.33
CA TRP A 261 9.71 -25.74 -21.85
C TRP A 261 10.26 -27.00 -21.15
N GLU A 262 9.39 -27.76 -20.46
CA GLU A 262 9.75 -28.97 -19.73
C GLU A 262 10.78 -28.71 -18.61
N LEU A 263 10.75 -27.53 -18.00
CA LEU A 263 11.55 -27.17 -16.84
C LEU A 263 10.68 -27.19 -15.60
N GLU A 264 11.11 -27.92 -14.59
CA GLU A 264 10.48 -27.97 -13.28
C GLU A 264 11.28 -27.16 -12.26
N LYS A 265 10.56 -26.46 -11.42
CA LYS A 265 11.15 -25.73 -10.30
C LYS A 265 11.70 -26.74 -9.29
N GLU A 266 12.96 -26.67 -8.97
CA GLU A 266 13.61 -27.61 -8.07
C GLU A 266 13.79 -27.06 -6.65
N SER A 267 14.25 -25.84 -6.53
CA SER A 267 14.36 -25.17 -5.24
C SER A 267 14.13 -23.69 -5.37
N VAL A 268 13.60 -23.08 -4.34
CA VAL A 268 13.62 -21.63 -4.16
C VAL A 268 14.70 -21.35 -3.14
N ILE A 269 15.75 -20.63 -3.53
CA ILE A 269 16.61 -19.96 -2.53
C ILE A 269 15.68 -19.12 -1.68
N PRO A 270 15.86 -19.08 -0.33
CA PRO A 270 14.90 -18.45 0.55
C PRO A 270 14.50 -17.07 0.00
N PHE A 271 13.27 -16.93 -0.38
CA PHE A 271 12.67 -15.76 -1.03
C PHE A 271 13.01 -14.43 -0.33
N LYS A 272 13.36 -14.48 0.97
CA LYS A 272 13.69 -13.33 1.80
C LYS A 272 14.92 -12.55 1.35
N GLU A 273 15.97 -13.20 0.84
CA GLU A 273 17.16 -12.50 0.35
C GLU A 273 16.91 -11.80 -0.98
N TYR A 274 16.10 -12.40 -1.85
CA TYR A 274 15.72 -11.82 -3.14
C TYR A 274 14.72 -10.68 -2.99
N TYR A 275 13.75 -10.77 -2.05
CA TYR A 275 12.85 -9.67 -1.75
C TYR A 275 13.62 -8.43 -1.36
N ASN A 276 14.54 -8.54 -0.40
CA ASN A 276 15.32 -7.41 0.09
C ASN A 276 16.13 -6.72 -1.03
N LYS A 277 16.57 -7.47 -2.04
CA LYS A 277 17.34 -6.94 -3.17
C LYS A 277 16.48 -6.20 -4.20
N TRP A 278 15.24 -6.66 -4.42
CA TRP A 278 14.38 -6.15 -5.49
C TRP A 278 13.24 -5.26 -5.00
N GLU A 279 12.87 -5.38 -3.72
CA GLU A 279 11.80 -4.60 -3.11
C GLU A 279 12.14 -3.11 -3.08
N LYS A 280 13.38 -2.76 -2.76
CA LYS A 280 13.81 -1.36 -2.63
C LYS A 280 15.11 -1.10 -3.36
N GLU A 281 15.14 -0.02 -4.14
CA GLU A 281 16.32 0.45 -4.86
C GLU A 281 16.43 1.97 -4.70
N ILE A 282 17.61 2.46 -4.29
CA ILE A 282 17.88 3.90 -4.11
C ILE A 282 18.87 4.34 -5.18
N ILE A 283 18.54 5.40 -5.90
CA ILE A 283 19.37 6.00 -6.94
C ILE A 283 19.59 7.47 -6.61
N LYS A 284 20.83 7.93 -6.72
CA LYS A 284 21.20 9.33 -6.55
C LYS A 284 21.78 9.87 -7.85
N ILE A 285 21.29 11.04 -8.27
CA ILE A 285 21.76 11.73 -9.50
C ILE A 285 22.27 13.09 -9.09
N ASP A 286 23.56 13.31 -9.25
CA ASP A 286 24.22 14.58 -8.92
C ASP A 286 24.24 15.50 -10.15
N LEU A 287 23.68 16.70 -10.01
CA LEU A 287 23.59 17.75 -11.02
C LEU A 287 24.49 18.95 -10.71
N SER A 288 25.47 18.80 -9.82
CA SER A 288 26.41 19.90 -9.46
C SER A 288 27.23 20.37 -10.67
N SER A 289 27.49 19.48 -11.62
CA SER A 289 28.14 19.80 -12.90
C SER A 289 27.70 18.83 -13.99
N LEU A 290 27.83 19.24 -15.26
CA LEU A 290 27.60 18.37 -16.43
C LEU A 290 28.45 17.09 -16.38
N LYS A 291 29.69 17.21 -15.92
CA LYS A 291 30.61 16.05 -15.80
C LYS A 291 30.07 15.04 -14.80
N GLN A 292 29.62 15.49 -13.62
CA GLN A 292 29.07 14.60 -12.59
C GLN A 292 27.73 13.99 -13.02
N ALA A 293 26.86 14.76 -13.65
CA ALA A 293 25.61 14.28 -14.21
C ALA A 293 25.85 13.20 -15.28
N ASN A 294 26.82 13.39 -16.18
CA ASN A 294 27.19 12.41 -17.19
C ASN A 294 27.76 11.12 -16.58
N ILE A 295 28.55 11.21 -15.49
CA ILE A 295 29.04 10.04 -14.75
C ILE A 295 27.89 9.26 -14.11
N SER A 296 26.94 9.98 -13.49
CA SER A 296 25.77 9.37 -12.85
C SER A 296 24.83 8.69 -13.85
N LEU A 297 24.65 9.29 -15.03
CA LEU A 297 23.75 8.82 -16.08
C LEU A 297 24.40 8.88 -17.48
N PRO A 298 25.35 7.99 -17.78
CA PRO A 298 26.14 8.05 -19.02
C PRO A 298 25.30 7.91 -20.31
N ASN A 299 24.07 7.40 -20.23
CA ASN A 299 23.17 7.19 -21.37
C ASN A 299 22.18 8.36 -21.59
N VAL A 300 22.22 9.40 -20.75
CA VAL A 300 21.38 10.60 -20.90
C VAL A 300 22.13 11.64 -21.74
N LYS A 301 21.44 12.19 -22.73
CA LYS A 301 21.97 13.28 -23.54
C LYS A 301 21.70 14.61 -22.84
N PHE A 302 22.74 15.21 -22.27
CA PHE A 302 22.65 16.47 -21.54
C PHE A 302 22.69 17.71 -22.45
N ASP A 303 22.92 17.53 -23.76
CA ASP A 303 22.88 18.58 -24.80
C ASP A 303 21.53 19.31 -24.93
N LYS A 304 20.47 18.74 -24.40
CA LYS A 304 19.13 19.33 -24.38
C LYS A 304 18.88 20.30 -23.22
N PHE A 305 19.72 20.23 -22.19
CA PHE A 305 19.54 21.04 -20.99
C PHE A 305 20.12 22.44 -21.21
N LEU A 306 19.38 23.43 -20.76
CA LEU A 306 19.82 24.82 -20.81
C LEU A 306 20.82 25.09 -19.71
N THR A 307 21.95 25.75 -20.09
CA THR A 307 23.08 25.97 -19.20
C THR A 307 23.52 27.45 -19.24
N TYR A 308 24.30 27.83 -18.25
CA TYR A 308 24.98 29.12 -18.17
C TYR A 308 26.42 28.92 -17.68
N PHE A 309 27.27 29.92 -17.94
CA PHE A 309 28.64 29.92 -17.45
C PHE A 309 28.79 30.80 -16.22
N GLU A 310 29.41 30.27 -15.19
CA GLU A 310 29.72 30.99 -13.96
C GLU A 310 31.22 31.09 -13.76
N GLU A 311 31.68 32.30 -13.42
CA GLU A 311 33.08 32.54 -13.08
C GLU A 311 33.35 32.10 -11.65
N VAL A 312 34.22 31.09 -11.47
CA VAL A 312 34.66 30.60 -10.18
C VAL A 312 36.16 30.94 -10.01
N LYS A 313 36.49 31.72 -8.96
CA LYS A 313 37.88 32.00 -8.60
C LYS A 313 38.49 30.77 -7.94
N ASP A 314 39.56 30.26 -8.51
CA ASP A 314 40.37 29.23 -7.88
C ASP A 314 41.27 29.91 -6.80
N GLU A 315 40.95 29.71 -5.52
CA GLU A 315 41.70 30.31 -4.40
C GLU A 315 43.17 29.90 -4.39
N LYS A 316 43.54 28.79 -5.05
CA LYS A 316 44.93 28.31 -5.10
C LYS A 316 45.76 28.82 -6.27
N GLN A 317 45.11 29.20 -7.40
CA GLN A 317 45.80 29.57 -8.63
C GLN A 317 45.60 31.01 -9.07
N LYS A 318 44.82 31.83 -8.38
CA LYS A 318 44.43 33.20 -8.76
C LYS A 318 43.77 33.34 -10.14
N ASP A 319 43.49 32.24 -10.80
CA ASP A 319 42.85 32.22 -12.14
C ASP A 319 41.35 32.10 -12.02
N THR A 320 40.64 32.79 -12.89
CA THR A 320 39.19 32.72 -13.01
C THR A 320 38.84 31.62 -14.01
N LYS A 321 38.11 30.60 -13.57
CA LYS A 321 37.67 29.49 -14.42
C LYS A 321 36.18 29.60 -14.68
N LEU A 322 35.78 29.51 -15.97
CA LEU A 322 34.39 29.40 -16.36
C LEU A 322 33.90 27.96 -16.16
N ILE A 323 32.88 27.79 -15.34
CA ILE A 323 32.23 26.49 -15.12
C ILE A 323 30.82 26.55 -15.68
N GLU A 324 30.48 25.58 -16.55
CA GLU A 324 29.16 25.43 -17.09
C GLU A 324 28.21 24.81 -16.04
N LYS A 325 27.06 25.41 -15.82
CA LYS A 325 26.05 25.00 -14.85
C LYS A 325 24.66 24.96 -15.47
N PHE A 326 23.79 24.09 -14.93
CA PHE A 326 22.39 24.02 -15.33
C PHE A 326 21.55 25.14 -14.71
N PHE A 327 20.54 25.62 -15.42
CA PHE A 327 19.41 26.33 -14.83
C PHE A 327 18.55 25.31 -14.05
N LEU A 328 18.66 25.28 -12.74
CA LEU A 328 17.98 24.30 -11.88
C LEU A 328 16.77 24.94 -11.19
N PRO A 329 15.63 24.22 -11.08
CA PRO A 329 14.51 24.67 -10.26
C PRO A 329 14.87 24.69 -8.77
N GLY A 330 14.00 25.24 -7.94
CA GLY A 330 14.06 25.05 -6.49
C GLY A 330 13.67 23.62 -6.10
N ASP A 331 13.60 23.35 -4.78
CA ASP A 331 13.25 22.05 -4.26
C ASP A 331 11.90 21.55 -4.76
N PHE A 332 11.83 20.27 -5.07
CA PHE A 332 10.57 19.59 -5.37
C PHE A 332 10.59 18.13 -4.94
N ARG A 333 9.42 17.55 -4.80
CA ARG A 333 9.25 16.14 -4.43
C ARG A 333 8.03 15.56 -5.13
N GLY A 334 7.95 14.24 -5.16
CA GLY A 334 6.78 13.58 -5.72
C GLY A 334 6.82 12.08 -5.55
N SER A 335 5.75 11.45 -6.02
CA SER A 335 5.61 10.01 -6.09
C SER A 335 4.89 9.60 -7.37
N ILE A 336 5.30 8.48 -7.94
CA ILE A 336 4.62 7.87 -9.09
C ILE A 336 4.31 6.43 -8.74
N TYR A 337 3.07 6.01 -8.91
CA TYR A 337 2.56 4.67 -8.66
C TYR A 337 2.16 4.02 -9.98
N ALA A 338 2.54 2.77 -10.16
CA ALA A 338 2.13 1.95 -11.31
C ALA A 338 1.29 0.76 -10.86
N PHE A 339 0.25 0.42 -11.64
CA PHE A 339 -0.73 -0.60 -11.34
C PHE A 339 -0.86 -1.61 -12.48
N ASP A 340 -1.38 -2.79 -12.16
CA ASP A 340 -1.79 -3.77 -13.15
C ASP A 340 -3.30 -3.67 -13.41
N LEU A 341 -3.68 -3.30 -14.63
CA LEU A 341 -5.07 -3.21 -15.08
C LEU A 341 -5.48 -4.40 -15.97
N SER A 342 -4.66 -5.45 -16.05
CA SER A 342 -5.02 -6.66 -16.81
C SER A 342 -6.31 -7.31 -16.29
N ALA A 343 -6.96 -8.12 -17.10
CA ALA A 343 -8.21 -8.79 -16.73
C ALA A 343 -8.04 -9.70 -15.50
N ASN A 344 -6.85 -10.26 -15.31
CA ASN A 344 -6.51 -11.19 -14.24
C ASN A 344 -5.96 -10.49 -12.99
N SER A 345 -5.86 -9.15 -13.01
CA SER A 345 -5.38 -8.40 -11.85
C SER A 345 -6.35 -8.53 -10.67
N PRO A 346 -5.85 -8.72 -9.44
CA PRO A 346 -6.67 -8.79 -8.23
C PRO A 346 -7.30 -7.45 -7.84
N ILE A 347 -7.06 -6.37 -8.61
CA ILE A 347 -7.60 -5.05 -8.37
C ILE A 347 -9.12 -5.06 -8.54
N SER A 348 -9.85 -4.56 -7.54
CA SER A 348 -11.31 -4.50 -7.57
C SER A 348 -11.85 -3.64 -8.72
N LYS A 349 -13.06 -3.96 -9.22
CA LYS A 349 -13.72 -3.15 -10.27
C LYS A 349 -13.92 -1.69 -9.83
N ASN A 350 -14.20 -1.47 -8.55
CA ASN A 350 -14.39 -0.12 -8.00
C ASN A 350 -13.08 0.68 -8.02
N PHE A 351 -11.96 0.05 -7.64
CA PHE A 351 -10.66 0.72 -7.70
C PHE A 351 -10.22 1.02 -9.14
N ARG A 352 -10.55 0.15 -10.11
CA ARG A 352 -10.29 0.43 -11.54
C ARG A 352 -10.99 1.69 -12.01
N LYS A 353 -12.26 1.90 -11.60
CA LYS A 353 -13.00 3.14 -11.91
C LYS A 353 -12.29 4.36 -11.31
N VAL A 354 -11.94 4.28 -10.02
CA VAL A 354 -11.18 5.35 -9.35
C VAL A 354 -9.86 5.64 -10.07
N LEU A 355 -9.11 4.60 -10.46
CA LEU A 355 -7.84 4.77 -11.15
C LEU A 355 -8.02 5.39 -12.54
N ASP A 356 -9.10 5.07 -13.25
CA ASP A 356 -9.43 5.71 -14.53
C ASP A 356 -9.67 7.21 -14.39
N GLU A 357 -10.16 7.66 -13.24
CA GLU A 357 -10.39 9.07 -12.92
C GLU A 357 -9.09 9.80 -12.54
N ILE A 358 -8.16 9.15 -11.80
CA ILE A 358 -6.94 9.78 -11.26
C ILE A 358 -5.66 9.47 -12.04
N LYS A 359 -5.73 8.73 -13.15
CA LYS A 359 -4.56 8.35 -13.95
C LYS A 359 -3.79 9.57 -14.46
N GLY A 360 -2.48 9.37 -14.68
CA GLY A 360 -1.54 10.39 -15.12
C GLY A 360 -0.78 11.02 -13.95
N VAL A 361 0.34 11.65 -14.27
CA VAL A 361 1.21 12.30 -13.27
C VAL A 361 0.98 13.81 -13.31
N LYS A 362 0.52 14.38 -12.20
CA LYS A 362 0.11 15.78 -12.08
C LYS A 362 1.21 16.65 -11.48
N ILE A 363 1.10 17.95 -11.66
CA ILE A 363 1.94 18.94 -10.96
C ILE A 363 1.05 19.72 -10.00
N TYR A 364 1.52 19.85 -8.75
CA TYR A 364 0.85 20.61 -7.70
C TYR A 364 1.78 21.69 -7.14
N ARG A 365 1.19 22.80 -6.77
CA ARG A 365 1.81 23.87 -6.00
C ARG A 365 0.90 24.28 -4.85
N ASN A 366 1.44 24.32 -3.64
CA ASN A 366 0.68 24.66 -2.42
C ASN A 366 -0.63 23.85 -2.33
N ASN A 367 -0.56 22.58 -2.64
CA ASN A 367 -1.67 21.62 -2.65
C ASN A 367 -2.67 21.79 -3.83
N PHE A 368 -2.52 22.78 -4.71
CA PHE A 368 -3.40 23.01 -5.85
C PHE A 368 -2.78 22.51 -7.16
N ARG A 369 -3.61 21.85 -7.98
CA ARG A 369 -3.19 21.36 -9.29
C ARG A 369 -2.84 22.49 -10.26
N ILE A 370 -1.76 22.31 -11.01
CA ILE A 370 -1.41 23.13 -12.17
C ILE A 370 -1.86 22.35 -13.42
N PHE A 371 -2.89 22.85 -14.07
CA PHE A 371 -3.37 22.27 -15.34
C PHE A 371 -2.44 22.63 -16.48
N PRO A 372 -2.38 21.83 -17.61
CA PRO A 372 -3.10 20.57 -17.84
C PRO A 372 -2.27 19.33 -17.53
N TYR A 373 -1.17 19.43 -16.78
CA TYR A 373 -0.23 18.32 -16.57
C TYR A 373 -0.91 17.09 -16.02
N GLY A 374 -0.69 15.93 -16.71
CA GLY A 374 -1.23 14.64 -16.32
C GLY A 374 -2.73 14.47 -16.57
N SER A 375 -3.40 15.37 -17.29
CA SER A 375 -4.74 15.14 -17.84
C SER A 375 -4.70 14.05 -18.91
N ALA A 376 -5.85 13.46 -19.23
CA ALA A 376 -5.96 12.31 -20.14
C ALA A 376 -5.21 12.50 -21.48
N ASN A 377 -5.22 13.73 -22.03
CA ASN A 377 -4.59 14.08 -23.29
C ASN A 377 -3.22 14.76 -23.13
N ASN A 378 -2.65 14.80 -21.93
CA ASN A 378 -1.38 15.47 -21.65
C ASN A 378 -0.35 14.52 -21.06
N ASP A 379 0.40 13.85 -21.92
CA ASP A 379 1.55 12.99 -21.57
C ASP A 379 2.85 13.81 -21.52
N TRP A 380 2.93 14.74 -20.59
CA TRP A 380 4.06 15.65 -20.47
C TRP A 380 5.40 14.97 -20.11
N LEU A 381 5.34 13.77 -19.49
CA LEU A 381 6.52 12.95 -19.22
C LEU A 381 6.95 12.10 -20.43
N GLY A 382 6.12 12.00 -21.49
CA GLY A 382 6.40 11.18 -22.67
C GLY A 382 6.41 9.66 -22.36
N MET A 383 5.54 9.25 -21.44
CA MET A 383 5.44 7.86 -20.98
C MET A 383 5.01 6.93 -22.11
N SER A 384 4.07 7.36 -22.95
CA SER A 384 3.53 6.57 -24.06
C SER A 384 4.59 6.27 -25.10
N ASP A 385 5.34 7.29 -25.54
CA ASP A 385 6.43 7.16 -26.51
C ASP A 385 7.53 6.22 -26.01
N TYR A 386 7.91 6.36 -24.76
CA TYR A 386 8.95 5.53 -24.16
C TYR A 386 8.53 4.05 -24.10
N ASN A 387 7.28 3.80 -23.72
CA ASN A 387 6.76 2.44 -23.57
C ASN A 387 6.56 1.72 -24.90
N GLN A 388 6.27 2.42 -25.99
CA GLN A 388 6.21 1.82 -27.33
C GLN A 388 7.57 1.24 -27.77
N ARG A 389 8.66 1.89 -27.36
CA ARG A 389 10.04 1.49 -27.72
C ARG A 389 10.68 0.51 -26.75
N ASN A 390 10.18 0.44 -25.49
CA ASN A 390 10.77 -0.33 -24.40
C ASN A 390 9.75 -1.27 -23.77
N LYS A 391 9.99 -2.59 -23.91
CA LYS A 391 9.12 -3.62 -23.31
C LYS A 391 9.42 -3.80 -21.82
N GLY A 392 8.41 -4.27 -21.07
CA GLY A 392 8.56 -4.67 -19.68
C GLY A 392 8.45 -3.54 -18.66
N VAL A 393 8.10 -2.32 -19.07
CA VAL A 393 7.88 -1.17 -18.17
C VAL A 393 6.44 -1.16 -17.69
N VAL A 394 6.22 -1.07 -16.37
CA VAL A 394 4.87 -0.97 -15.78
C VAL A 394 4.39 0.48 -15.68
N PHE A 395 5.32 1.43 -15.60
CA PHE A 395 5.01 2.87 -15.55
C PHE A 395 4.54 3.39 -16.91
N LYS A 396 3.24 3.30 -17.18
CA LYS A 396 2.59 3.78 -18.41
C LYS A 396 1.56 4.86 -18.05
N GLN A 397 1.29 5.79 -18.96
CA GLN A 397 0.35 6.88 -18.68
C GLN A 397 -1.02 6.42 -18.20
N HIS A 398 -1.56 5.37 -18.80
CA HIS A 398 -2.91 4.84 -18.49
C HIS A 398 -2.95 3.88 -17.30
N THR A 399 -1.79 3.40 -16.81
CA THR A 399 -1.68 2.50 -15.65
C THR A 399 -0.94 3.13 -14.48
N SER A 400 -0.63 4.42 -14.56
CA SER A 400 0.09 5.12 -13.49
C SER A 400 -0.66 6.34 -13.03
N THR A 401 -0.51 6.67 -11.76
CA THR A 401 -0.91 7.94 -11.17
C THR A 401 0.23 8.49 -10.33
N GLY A 402 0.22 9.78 -10.07
CA GLY A 402 1.26 10.37 -9.25
C GLY A 402 1.30 11.89 -9.30
N PHE A 403 2.30 12.45 -8.65
CA PHE A 403 2.41 13.89 -8.53
C PHE A 403 3.86 14.38 -8.45
N PHE A 404 4.06 15.60 -8.91
CA PHE A 404 5.19 16.46 -8.60
C PHE A 404 4.67 17.61 -7.76
N ASN A 405 5.26 17.84 -6.59
CA ASN A 405 4.95 18.95 -5.73
C ASN A 405 6.11 19.95 -5.79
N ILE A 406 5.83 21.15 -6.33
CA ILE A 406 6.81 22.21 -6.55
C ILE A 406 6.62 23.37 -5.57
N ASP A 407 6.27 23.06 -4.32
CA ASP A 407 6.13 24.06 -3.27
C ASP A 407 7.47 24.78 -2.98
N GLY A 408 7.38 25.90 -2.27
CA GLY A 408 8.52 26.65 -1.81
C GLY A 408 8.67 28.01 -2.48
N GLU A 409 9.25 28.97 -1.73
CA GLU A 409 9.39 30.34 -2.18
C GLU A 409 10.26 30.46 -3.44
N GLN A 410 11.36 29.69 -3.52
CA GLN A 410 12.24 29.70 -4.69
C GLN A 410 11.47 29.32 -5.99
N ASN A 411 10.58 28.35 -5.91
CA ASN A 411 9.81 27.90 -7.08
C ASN A 411 8.72 28.91 -7.50
N LEU A 412 8.32 29.85 -6.64
CA LEU A 412 7.44 30.94 -7.06
C LEU A 412 8.11 31.86 -8.08
N GLU A 413 9.42 32.03 -7.98
CA GLU A 413 10.22 32.87 -8.87
C GLU A 413 10.79 32.08 -10.06
N LEU A 414 11.25 30.85 -9.83
CA LEU A 414 11.94 30.03 -10.83
C LEU A 414 10.95 29.27 -11.74
N LEU A 415 9.87 28.73 -11.20
CA LEU A 415 8.86 27.96 -11.95
C LEU A 415 7.56 28.76 -12.05
N LYS A 416 7.55 29.82 -12.83
CA LYS A 416 6.39 30.70 -12.97
C LYS A 416 5.22 30.00 -13.67
N GLU A 417 4.00 30.25 -13.18
CA GLU A 417 2.79 29.81 -13.88
C GLU A 417 2.40 30.80 -14.99
N LEU A 418 1.84 30.25 -16.07
CA LEU A 418 1.20 31.05 -17.09
C LEU A 418 0.07 31.88 -16.49
N THR A 419 -0.21 33.03 -17.08
CA THR A 419 -1.21 33.96 -16.58
C THR A 419 -2.62 33.36 -16.51
N ASN A 420 -2.95 32.46 -17.43
CA ASN A 420 -4.21 31.72 -17.47
C ASN A 420 -4.19 30.45 -16.58
N ARG A 421 -3.11 30.20 -15.82
CA ARG A 421 -2.88 29.02 -15.00
C ARG A 421 -2.94 27.67 -15.74
N GLN A 422 -2.80 27.69 -17.05
CA GLN A 422 -2.78 26.48 -17.88
C GLN A 422 -1.35 26.03 -18.20
N GLY A 423 -0.49 25.95 -17.21
CA GLY A 423 0.86 25.46 -17.33
C GLY A 423 1.91 26.35 -16.66
N LEU A 424 3.14 25.87 -16.73
CA LEU A 424 4.33 26.60 -16.34
C LEU A 424 4.88 27.40 -17.51
N VAL A 425 5.48 28.55 -17.23
CA VAL A 425 6.26 29.29 -18.22
C VAL A 425 7.50 28.45 -18.55
N LEU A 426 7.67 28.11 -19.84
CA LEU A 426 8.82 27.34 -20.32
C LEU A 426 10.02 28.26 -20.64
N ASP A 427 10.42 29.03 -19.64
CA ASP A 427 11.73 29.72 -19.65
C ASP A 427 12.87 28.70 -19.40
N ASN A 428 14.07 29.18 -19.12
CA ASN A 428 15.23 28.31 -18.87
C ASN A 428 15.01 27.33 -17.68
N PHE A 429 14.38 27.80 -16.61
CA PHE A 429 14.09 27.01 -15.42
C PHE A 429 12.93 26.03 -15.63
N GLY A 430 11.83 26.52 -16.21
CA GLY A 430 10.67 25.70 -16.52
C GLY A 430 10.98 24.60 -17.53
N THR A 431 11.74 24.91 -18.58
CA THR A 431 12.19 23.94 -19.58
C THR A 431 13.06 22.86 -18.94
N ASN A 432 14.05 23.25 -18.12
CA ASN A 432 14.91 22.27 -17.45
C ASN A 432 14.16 21.46 -16.41
N PHE A 433 13.18 22.02 -15.70
CA PHE A 433 12.32 21.26 -14.80
C PHE A 433 11.61 20.11 -15.55
N ILE A 434 10.99 20.41 -16.69
CA ILE A 434 10.33 19.39 -17.53
C ILE A 434 11.33 18.34 -18.03
N LEU A 435 12.54 18.77 -18.45
CA LEU A 435 13.58 17.84 -18.87
C LEU A 435 14.10 16.97 -17.72
N ILE A 436 14.29 17.53 -16.53
CA ILE A 436 14.65 16.76 -15.31
C ILE A 436 13.60 15.70 -15.03
N ALA A 437 12.33 16.08 -15.00
CA ALA A 437 11.22 15.15 -14.74
C ALA A 437 11.16 14.03 -15.80
N LYS A 438 11.27 14.37 -17.09
CA LYS A 438 11.16 13.44 -18.21
C LYS A 438 12.42 12.59 -18.41
N GLU A 439 13.58 13.24 -18.56
CA GLU A 439 14.81 12.56 -18.97
C GLU A 439 15.56 11.91 -17.80
N LEU A 440 15.59 12.57 -16.64
CA LEU A 440 16.34 12.09 -15.49
C LEU A 440 15.50 11.24 -14.53
N ILE A 441 14.29 11.67 -14.20
CA ILE A 441 13.43 10.94 -13.26
C ILE A 441 12.70 9.82 -13.98
N TYR A 442 11.79 10.14 -14.90
CA TYR A 442 10.94 9.13 -15.51
C TYR A 442 11.71 8.07 -16.31
N LYS A 443 12.63 8.48 -17.20
CA LYS A 443 13.40 7.49 -18.00
C LYS A 443 14.30 6.59 -17.15
N THR A 444 14.88 7.12 -16.05
CA THR A 444 15.65 6.31 -15.11
C THR A 444 14.77 5.26 -14.44
N ILE A 445 13.60 5.65 -13.95
CA ILE A 445 12.60 4.75 -13.36
C ILE A 445 12.21 3.66 -14.36
N ALA A 446 11.80 4.07 -15.56
CA ALA A 446 11.34 3.17 -16.60
C ALA A 446 12.44 2.19 -17.06
N LYS A 447 13.70 2.64 -17.15
CA LYS A 447 14.83 1.77 -17.44
C LYS A 447 15.04 0.74 -16.33
N LYS A 448 15.02 1.17 -15.06
CA LYS A 448 15.20 0.27 -13.91
C LYS A 448 14.10 -0.76 -13.82
N ASP A 449 12.86 -0.39 -14.13
CA ASP A 449 11.74 -1.31 -14.19
C ASP A 449 11.86 -2.30 -15.35
N SER A 450 12.31 -1.85 -16.54
CA SER A 450 12.64 -2.72 -17.65
C SER A 450 13.78 -3.69 -17.31
N ASP A 451 14.82 -3.22 -16.63
CA ASP A 451 15.96 -4.06 -16.23
C ASP A 451 15.54 -5.09 -15.18
N PHE A 452 14.67 -4.70 -14.22
CA PHE A 452 14.02 -5.64 -13.30
C PHE A 452 13.23 -6.72 -14.05
N SER A 453 12.41 -6.33 -15.02
CA SER A 453 11.64 -7.30 -15.84
C SER A 453 12.52 -8.26 -16.63
N LYS A 454 13.70 -7.82 -17.07
CA LYS A 454 14.66 -8.67 -17.80
C LYS A 454 15.29 -9.76 -16.93
N ILE A 455 15.35 -9.58 -15.62
CA ILE A 455 15.87 -10.60 -14.69
C ILE A 455 15.08 -11.90 -14.85
N PHE A 456 13.77 -11.81 -15.12
CA PHE A 456 12.88 -12.93 -15.33
C PHE A 456 12.83 -13.42 -16.78
N SER A 457 13.67 -12.90 -17.65
CA SER A 457 13.77 -13.35 -19.04
C SER A 457 14.75 -14.52 -19.17
N PHE A 458 14.51 -15.40 -20.14
CA PHE A 458 15.35 -16.54 -20.39
C PHE A 458 15.71 -16.70 -21.87
N ASN A 459 16.86 -17.31 -22.12
CA ASN A 459 17.33 -17.59 -23.46
C ASN A 459 16.76 -18.95 -23.94
N ARG A 460 15.79 -18.89 -24.84
CA ARG A 460 15.11 -20.06 -25.40
C ARG A 460 16.07 -21.03 -26.08
N LYS A 461 17.13 -20.54 -26.76
CA LYS A 461 18.11 -21.39 -27.41
C LYS A 461 18.90 -22.19 -26.37
N LYS A 462 19.35 -21.54 -25.29
CA LYS A 462 20.08 -22.21 -24.19
C LYS A 462 19.22 -23.26 -23.50
N ILE A 463 17.90 -23.04 -23.36
CA ILE A 463 16.99 -24.02 -22.76
C ILE A 463 16.80 -25.24 -23.65
N LYS A 464 16.73 -25.06 -24.99
CA LYS A 464 16.65 -26.18 -25.93
C LYS A 464 17.89 -27.08 -25.93
N GLU A 465 19.04 -26.52 -25.63
CA GLU A 465 20.32 -27.23 -25.57
C GLU A 465 20.53 -27.98 -24.24
N LEU A 466 19.62 -27.81 -23.25
CA LEU A 466 19.71 -28.51 -21.98
C LEU A 466 19.36 -29.99 -22.13
N HIS A 467 20.20 -30.82 -21.58
CA HIS A 467 19.94 -32.25 -21.43
C HIS A 467 19.08 -32.55 -20.21
N SER A 468 18.44 -33.71 -20.21
CA SER A 468 17.65 -34.22 -19.11
C SER A 468 18.45 -34.21 -17.79
N GLY A 469 17.83 -33.70 -16.73
CA GLY A 469 18.46 -33.60 -15.39
C GLY A 469 19.34 -32.37 -15.17
N GLN A 470 19.70 -31.62 -16.23
CA GLN A 470 20.50 -30.39 -16.05
C GLN A 470 19.73 -29.29 -15.38
N ILE A 471 20.42 -28.52 -14.52
CA ILE A 471 19.88 -27.40 -13.78
C ILE A 471 20.29 -26.10 -14.44
N ILE A 472 19.37 -25.16 -14.52
CA ILE A 472 19.60 -23.78 -14.92
C ILE A 472 19.04 -22.85 -13.84
N GLU A 473 19.74 -21.78 -13.56
CA GLU A 473 19.29 -20.74 -12.63
C GLU A 473 18.78 -19.52 -13.42
N ILE A 474 17.57 -19.07 -13.10
CA ILE A 474 16.96 -17.88 -13.68
C ILE A 474 16.31 -17.10 -12.53
N ALA A 475 16.63 -15.82 -12.41
CA ALA A 475 16.14 -14.96 -11.33
C ALA A 475 16.42 -15.53 -9.91
N GLY A 476 17.51 -16.31 -9.74
CA GLY A 476 17.83 -16.96 -8.48
C GLY A 476 16.95 -18.16 -8.13
N ILE A 477 16.20 -18.67 -9.08
CA ILE A 477 15.39 -19.88 -8.94
C ILE A 477 16.03 -20.97 -9.78
N SER A 478 16.25 -22.13 -9.18
CA SER A 478 16.80 -23.29 -9.88
C SER A 478 15.69 -24.08 -10.54
N PHE A 479 15.89 -24.38 -11.81
CA PHE A 479 14.98 -25.19 -12.63
C PHE A 479 15.75 -26.35 -13.21
N ARG A 480 15.12 -27.54 -13.16
CA ARG A 480 15.67 -28.78 -13.74
C ARG A 480 14.92 -29.14 -15.02
N LYS A 481 15.64 -29.54 -16.07
CA LYS A 481 15.06 -30.10 -17.27
C LYS A 481 14.42 -31.45 -16.94
N ARG A 482 13.13 -31.63 -17.24
CA ARG A 482 12.42 -32.89 -17.03
C ARG A 482 13.15 -34.04 -17.70
N SER A 483 13.19 -35.16 -17.02
CA SER A 483 13.69 -36.40 -17.59
C SER A 483 12.55 -37.03 -18.41
N ASN A 484 12.61 -36.87 -19.71
CA ASN A 484 11.73 -37.64 -20.61
C ASN A 484 12.07 -39.15 -20.58
N ASP A 485 13.18 -39.51 -19.97
CA ASP A 485 13.65 -40.89 -19.93
C ASP A 485 12.73 -41.81 -19.15
N ILE A 486 12.07 -41.29 -18.10
CA ILE A 486 11.07 -42.09 -17.33
C ILE A 486 9.83 -42.38 -18.20
N VAL A 487 9.29 -41.35 -18.84
CA VAL A 487 8.10 -41.49 -19.70
C VAL A 487 8.40 -42.35 -20.95
N GLN A 488 9.61 -42.19 -21.51
CA GLN A 488 10.06 -43.02 -22.63
C GLN A 488 10.32 -44.48 -22.22
N ALA A 489 10.89 -44.70 -21.04
CA ALA A 489 11.09 -46.04 -20.49
C ALA A 489 9.76 -46.72 -20.19
N GLU A 490 8.80 -46.00 -19.56
CA GLU A 490 7.43 -46.52 -19.33
C GLU A 490 6.73 -46.86 -20.63
N ASN A 491 6.73 -45.97 -21.63
CA ASN A 491 6.11 -46.21 -22.93
C ASN A 491 6.74 -47.39 -23.67
N LYS A 492 8.07 -47.57 -23.56
CA LYS A 492 8.80 -48.70 -24.13
C LYS A 492 8.44 -50.02 -23.44
N VAL A 493 8.31 -50.01 -22.10
CA VAL A 493 7.87 -51.17 -21.33
C VAL A 493 6.45 -51.56 -21.72
N VAL A 494 5.53 -50.58 -21.79
CA VAL A 494 4.14 -50.83 -22.17
C VAL A 494 4.06 -51.37 -23.60
N ARG A 495 4.86 -50.85 -24.52
CA ARG A 495 4.90 -51.36 -25.91
C ARG A 495 5.44 -52.78 -25.98
N LEU A 496 6.54 -53.08 -25.27
CA LEU A 496 7.08 -54.43 -25.15
C LEU A 496 6.05 -55.42 -24.59
N ILE A 497 5.33 -55.05 -23.53
CA ILE A 497 4.30 -55.94 -22.94
C ILE A 497 3.15 -56.19 -23.93
N ASN A 498 2.72 -55.18 -24.67
CA ASN A 498 1.53 -55.32 -25.55
C ASN A 498 1.85 -55.92 -26.93
N GLU A 499 3.08 -55.77 -27.43
CA GLU A 499 3.44 -56.14 -28.81
C GLU A 499 4.48 -57.29 -28.87
N PHE A 500 4.96 -57.76 -27.68
CA PHE A 500 6.06 -58.73 -27.61
C PHE A 500 5.86 -60.00 -28.41
N ASP A 501 4.65 -60.55 -28.43
CA ASP A 501 4.33 -61.80 -29.17
C ASP A 501 4.28 -61.59 -30.67
N ASN A 502 4.09 -60.34 -31.14
CA ASN A 502 4.00 -60.02 -32.57
C ASN A 502 5.31 -59.47 -33.17
N MET A 503 6.37 -59.27 -32.35
CA MET A 503 7.68 -58.80 -32.79
C MET A 503 8.58 -59.93 -33.25
N ASP A 504 9.43 -59.68 -34.28
CA ASP A 504 10.50 -60.59 -34.63
C ASP A 504 11.67 -60.57 -33.63
N ASP A 505 12.58 -61.56 -33.69
CA ASP A 505 13.69 -61.72 -32.78
C ASP A 505 14.69 -60.55 -32.84
N ASN A 506 14.83 -59.87 -33.95
CA ASN A 506 15.68 -58.69 -34.11
C ASN A 506 15.02 -57.43 -33.52
N GLU A 507 13.74 -57.27 -33.69
CA GLU A 507 12.94 -56.17 -33.09
C GLU A 507 12.96 -56.31 -31.57
N ARG A 508 12.70 -57.52 -31.01
CA ARG A 508 12.78 -57.79 -29.57
C ARG A 508 14.16 -57.45 -29.01
N LYS A 509 15.24 -57.85 -29.69
CA LYS A 509 16.59 -57.54 -29.24
C LYS A 509 16.93 -56.06 -29.24
N ASN A 510 16.50 -55.32 -30.28
CA ASN A 510 16.74 -53.89 -30.41
C ASN A 510 15.95 -53.09 -29.35
N GLU A 511 14.69 -53.48 -29.08
CA GLU A 511 13.88 -52.84 -28.05
C GLU A 511 14.40 -53.14 -26.63
N LEU A 512 14.91 -54.35 -26.37
CA LEU A 512 15.54 -54.70 -25.09
C LEU A 512 16.86 -53.93 -24.88
N ILE A 513 17.69 -53.73 -25.91
CA ILE A 513 18.90 -52.89 -25.83
C ILE A 513 18.52 -51.43 -25.53
N SER A 514 17.50 -50.90 -26.23
CA SER A 514 17.01 -49.55 -26.04
C SER A 514 16.41 -49.34 -24.63
N LEU A 515 15.75 -50.38 -24.08
CA LEU A 515 15.25 -50.35 -22.67
C LEU A 515 16.42 -50.42 -21.68
N GLN A 516 17.47 -51.19 -21.96
CA GLN A 516 18.66 -51.30 -21.14
C GLN A 516 19.44 -49.95 -21.06
N GLU A 517 19.52 -49.21 -22.19
CA GLU A 517 20.09 -47.85 -22.20
C GLU A 517 19.21 -46.85 -21.41
N SER A 518 17.88 -46.92 -21.57
CA SER A 518 16.98 -46.05 -20.82
C SER A 518 17.02 -46.30 -19.32
N THR A 519 17.14 -47.57 -18.89
CA THR A 519 17.29 -47.94 -17.46
C THR A 519 18.68 -47.58 -16.90
N LYS A 520 19.72 -47.58 -17.71
CA LYS A 520 21.05 -47.11 -17.31
C LYS A 520 21.06 -45.60 -17.08
N ASN A 521 20.37 -44.83 -17.91
CA ASN A 521 20.21 -43.39 -17.76
C ASN A 521 19.36 -43.05 -16.51
N LEU A 522 18.30 -43.80 -16.26
CA LEU A 522 17.49 -43.71 -15.03
C LEU A 522 18.31 -43.99 -13.77
N ARG A 523 19.18 -45.06 -13.78
CA ARG A 523 20.06 -45.35 -12.64
C ARG A 523 21.04 -44.21 -12.35
N SER A 524 21.64 -43.62 -13.37
CA SER A 524 22.53 -42.48 -13.22
C SER A 524 21.80 -41.26 -12.68
N ALA A 525 20.56 -41.00 -13.10
CA ALA A 525 19.73 -39.90 -12.60
C ALA A 525 19.31 -40.11 -11.13
N VAL A 526 19.00 -41.36 -10.74
CA VAL A 526 18.63 -41.72 -9.36
C VAL A 526 19.86 -41.58 -8.43
N SER A 527 21.06 -42.11 -8.87
CA SER A 527 22.30 -41.97 -8.07
C SER A 527 22.73 -40.52 -7.88
N LEU A 528 22.46 -39.64 -8.85
CA LEU A 528 22.69 -38.20 -8.70
C LEU A 528 21.72 -37.57 -7.69
N LYS A 529 20.46 -38.04 -7.69
CA LYS A 529 19.45 -37.58 -6.72
C LYS A 529 19.78 -38.03 -5.29
N GLU A 530 20.25 -39.25 -5.12
CA GLU A 530 20.65 -39.76 -3.79
C GLU A 530 21.78 -38.93 -3.19
N LYS A 531 22.83 -38.58 -3.99
CA LYS A 531 23.88 -37.68 -3.54
C LYS A 531 23.39 -36.27 -3.20
N GLN A 532 22.42 -35.75 -3.96
CA GLN A 532 21.87 -34.43 -3.70
C GLN A 532 20.94 -34.41 -2.49
N VAL A 533 20.23 -35.49 -2.21
CA VAL A 533 19.42 -35.66 -0.98
C VAL A 533 20.33 -35.72 0.25
N GLU A 534 21.48 -36.35 0.15
CA GLU A 534 22.49 -36.42 1.22
C GLU A 534 23.13 -35.03 1.47
N GLU A 535 23.43 -34.25 0.41
CA GLU A 535 23.88 -32.85 0.54
C GLU A 535 22.77 -31.90 1.06
N LEU A 536 21.51 -32.09 0.64
CA LEU A 536 20.36 -31.33 1.16
C LEU A 536 20.06 -31.66 2.62
N GLY A 537 20.22 -32.90 3.05
CA GLY A 537 20.05 -33.30 4.45
C GLY A 537 20.94 -32.48 5.39
N THR A 538 22.21 -32.27 5.02
CA THR A 538 23.15 -31.45 5.80
C THR A 538 22.82 -29.94 5.77
N HIS A 539 22.08 -29.46 4.76
CA HIS A 539 21.60 -28.08 4.69
C HIS A 539 20.25 -27.88 5.37
N ILE A 540 19.34 -28.86 5.32
CA ILE A 540 18.02 -28.81 5.97
C ILE A 540 18.17 -28.70 7.48
N ASP A 541 19.13 -29.42 8.09
CA ASP A 541 19.41 -29.36 9.54
C ASP A 541 19.82 -27.94 10.01
N LYS A 542 20.36 -27.11 9.13
CA LYS A 542 20.71 -25.71 9.43
C LYS A 542 19.55 -24.73 9.28
N PHE A 543 18.52 -25.05 8.46
CA PHE A 543 17.43 -24.16 8.11
C PHE A 543 16.06 -24.57 8.69
N ALA A 544 15.90 -25.82 9.15
CA ALA A 544 14.66 -26.31 9.78
C ALA A 544 14.13 -25.40 10.90
N PRO A 545 14.99 -24.82 11.78
CA PRO A 545 14.53 -23.93 12.83
C PRO A 545 13.93 -22.61 12.31
N ILE A 546 14.41 -22.13 11.14
CA ILE A 546 13.95 -20.85 10.55
C ILE A 546 12.62 -21.02 9.82
N LEU A 547 12.44 -22.17 9.14
CA LEU A 547 11.21 -22.52 8.45
C LEU A 547 10.05 -22.76 9.44
N GLY A 548 10.31 -23.47 10.53
CA GLY A 548 9.34 -23.67 11.61
C GLY A 548 8.85 -22.35 12.22
N ALA A 549 9.77 -21.41 12.50
CA ALA A 549 9.42 -20.10 13.05
C ALA A 549 8.56 -19.26 12.08
N THR A 550 8.80 -19.36 10.77
CA THR A 550 8.06 -18.58 9.76
C THR A 550 6.63 -19.12 9.57
N ILE A 551 6.46 -20.44 9.53
CA ILE A 551 5.14 -21.10 9.43
C ILE A 551 4.32 -20.83 10.69
N ILE A 552 4.95 -20.90 11.86
CA ILE A 552 4.31 -20.58 13.15
C ILE A 552 3.87 -19.12 13.18
N ALA A 553 4.70 -18.17 12.72
CA ALA A 553 4.37 -16.74 12.70
C ALA A 553 3.21 -16.43 11.74
N GLU A 554 3.15 -17.07 10.58
CA GLU A 554 2.07 -16.89 9.60
C GLU A 554 0.75 -17.44 10.14
N THR A 555 0.79 -18.64 10.75
CA THR A 555 -0.37 -19.28 11.37
C THR A 555 -0.91 -18.48 12.56
N LEU A 556 -0.01 -18.01 13.43
CA LEU A 556 -0.39 -17.18 14.58
C LEU A 556 -0.99 -15.85 14.15
N SER A 557 -0.49 -15.25 13.07
CA SER A 557 -1.05 -14.01 12.52
C SER A 557 -2.50 -14.20 12.07
N HIS A 558 -2.82 -15.31 11.40
CA HIS A 558 -4.19 -15.63 11.00
C HIS A 558 -5.11 -15.88 12.20
N GLU A 559 -4.62 -16.57 13.24
CA GLU A 559 -5.40 -16.79 14.46
C GLU A 559 -5.67 -15.50 15.23
N ILE A 560 -4.71 -14.59 15.30
CA ILE A 560 -4.89 -13.26 15.90
C ILE A 560 -5.99 -12.47 15.18
N ILE A 561 -6.01 -12.48 13.84
CA ILE A 561 -7.05 -11.82 13.04
C ILE A 561 -8.42 -12.44 13.33
N ARG A 562 -8.50 -13.77 13.41
CA ARG A 562 -9.75 -14.49 13.73
C ARG A 562 -10.28 -14.12 15.11
N LEU A 563 -9.42 -14.17 16.13
CA LEU A 563 -9.78 -13.81 17.50
C LEU A 563 -10.20 -12.34 17.61
N SER A 564 -9.54 -11.43 16.91
CA SER A 564 -9.93 -10.04 16.83
C SER A 564 -11.34 -9.85 16.26
N ASN A 565 -11.68 -10.61 15.21
CA ASN A 565 -13.03 -10.61 14.63
C ASN A 565 -14.07 -11.23 15.60
N SER A 566 -13.71 -12.30 16.30
CA SER A 566 -14.56 -12.92 17.34
C SER A 566 -14.84 -11.95 18.49
N ILE A 567 -13.84 -11.21 18.96
CA ILE A 567 -13.98 -10.18 19.98
C ILE A 567 -14.95 -9.09 19.50
N LYS A 568 -14.79 -8.61 18.27
CA LYS A 568 -15.68 -7.60 17.68
C LYS A 568 -17.12 -8.07 17.57
N TYR A 569 -17.33 -9.32 17.14
CA TYR A 569 -18.64 -9.94 17.03
C TYR A 569 -19.31 -10.10 18.41
N SER A 570 -18.61 -10.70 19.39
CA SER A 570 -19.13 -10.92 20.74
C SER A 570 -19.41 -9.61 21.46
N SER A 571 -18.57 -8.58 21.27
CA SER A 571 -18.80 -7.23 21.80
C SER A 571 -20.08 -6.60 21.24
N SER A 572 -20.31 -6.73 19.92
CA SER A 572 -21.52 -6.23 19.26
C SER A 572 -22.78 -6.96 19.76
N LYS A 573 -22.69 -8.29 19.90
CA LYS A 573 -23.79 -9.12 20.41
C LYS A 573 -24.11 -8.83 21.88
N ALA A 574 -23.08 -8.71 22.73
CA ALA A 574 -23.26 -8.33 24.12
C ALA A 574 -23.96 -6.94 24.25
N ARG A 575 -23.53 -5.96 23.46
CA ARG A 575 -24.16 -4.64 23.42
C ARG A 575 -25.65 -4.70 23.04
N ASN A 576 -25.97 -5.45 21.99
CA ASN A 576 -27.36 -5.60 21.53
C ASN A 576 -28.20 -6.36 22.57
N ALA A 577 -27.66 -7.38 23.22
CA ALA A 577 -28.35 -8.10 24.30
C ALA A 577 -28.64 -7.19 25.51
N ILE A 578 -27.70 -6.31 25.88
CA ILE A 578 -27.88 -5.31 26.94
C ILE A 578 -28.99 -4.32 26.55
N LEU A 579 -29.01 -3.82 25.30
CA LEU A 579 -30.02 -2.90 24.81
C LEU A 579 -31.45 -3.53 24.79
N ASN A 580 -31.51 -4.86 24.62
CA ASN A 580 -32.75 -5.64 24.60
C ASN A 580 -33.08 -6.26 25.96
N ASP A 581 -32.41 -5.86 27.05
CA ASP A 581 -32.58 -6.35 28.43
C ASP A 581 -32.43 -7.87 28.61
N ASN A 582 -31.68 -8.53 27.68
CA ASN A 582 -31.38 -9.95 27.69
C ASN A 582 -30.07 -10.22 28.42
N LYS A 583 -30.12 -10.36 29.76
CA LYS A 583 -28.95 -10.52 30.62
C LYS A 583 -28.19 -11.83 30.40
N GLU A 584 -28.89 -12.93 30.11
CA GLU A 584 -28.22 -14.23 29.89
C GLU A 584 -27.39 -14.23 28.61
N GLU A 585 -27.93 -13.72 27.53
CA GLU A 585 -27.20 -13.57 26.26
C GLU A 585 -26.05 -12.58 26.37
N ALA A 586 -26.21 -11.50 27.14
CA ALA A 586 -25.16 -10.52 27.38
C ALA A 586 -23.98 -11.16 28.11
N ILE A 587 -24.23 -11.89 29.21
CA ILE A 587 -23.19 -12.60 30.00
C ILE A 587 -22.47 -13.63 29.13
N LEU A 588 -23.20 -14.45 28.36
CA LEU A 588 -22.62 -15.47 27.49
C LEU A 588 -21.65 -14.82 26.44
N ASN A 589 -22.02 -13.68 25.85
CA ASN A 589 -21.18 -13.02 24.89
C ASN A 589 -20.00 -12.26 25.53
N LEU A 590 -20.12 -11.79 26.78
CA LEU A 590 -19.02 -11.24 27.56
C LEU A 590 -17.99 -12.32 27.92
N ASP A 591 -18.42 -13.52 28.32
CA ASP A 591 -17.53 -14.66 28.61
C ASP A 591 -16.77 -15.10 27.35
N ARG A 592 -17.46 -15.13 26.19
CA ARG A 592 -16.81 -15.41 24.88
C ARG A 592 -15.79 -14.35 24.53
N LEU A 593 -16.07 -13.09 24.81
CA LEU A 593 -15.15 -11.97 24.58
C LEU A 593 -13.92 -12.09 25.45
N ASP A 594 -14.08 -12.38 26.75
CA ASP A 594 -12.97 -12.55 27.70
C ASP A 594 -12.07 -13.74 27.29
N SER A 595 -12.68 -14.85 26.90
CA SER A 595 -11.96 -16.03 26.41
C SER A 595 -11.16 -15.71 25.15
N SER A 596 -11.78 -15.05 24.16
CA SER A 596 -11.10 -14.66 22.91
C SER A 596 -9.95 -13.68 23.18
N ASN A 597 -10.11 -12.75 24.13
CA ASN A 597 -9.08 -11.79 24.50
C ASN A 597 -7.87 -12.46 25.17
N LYS A 598 -8.10 -13.43 26.05
CA LYS A 598 -7.02 -14.24 26.68
C LYS A 598 -6.19 -14.98 25.62
N PHE A 599 -6.84 -15.58 24.62
CA PHE A 599 -6.14 -16.24 23.51
C PHE A 599 -5.37 -15.25 22.64
N LEU A 600 -5.96 -14.07 22.36
CA LEU A 600 -5.30 -13.04 21.54
C LEU A 600 -4.01 -12.53 22.18
N VAL A 601 -4.03 -12.20 23.47
CA VAL A 601 -2.85 -11.78 24.24
C VAL A 601 -1.76 -12.85 24.19
N ARG A 602 -2.15 -14.11 24.32
CA ARG A 602 -1.23 -15.25 24.27
C ARG A 602 -0.58 -15.39 22.89
N TYR A 603 -1.35 -15.39 21.81
CA TYR A 603 -0.79 -15.49 20.46
C TYR A 603 0.07 -14.28 20.09
N ALA A 604 -0.31 -13.08 20.53
CA ALA A 604 0.52 -11.89 20.36
C ALA A 604 1.88 -12.02 21.06
N SER A 605 1.93 -12.63 22.24
CA SER A 605 3.20 -12.87 22.97
C SER A 605 4.12 -13.88 22.27
N LEU A 606 3.58 -14.77 21.45
CA LEU A 606 4.35 -15.73 20.66
C LEU A 606 4.96 -15.09 19.39
N LEU A 607 4.41 -13.98 18.91
CA LEU A 607 4.91 -13.23 17.74
C LEU A 607 6.03 -12.24 18.09
N ASP A 608 6.36 -12.02 19.36
CA ASP A 608 7.44 -11.12 19.75
C ASP A 608 8.80 -11.69 19.34
N VAL A 609 9.27 -11.25 18.16
CA VAL A 609 10.52 -11.68 17.51
C VAL A 609 11.76 -11.40 18.38
N ASN A 610 11.72 -10.39 19.25
CA ASN A 610 12.80 -10.08 20.19
C ASN A 610 12.88 -11.11 21.33
N SER A 611 11.78 -11.79 21.63
CA SER A 611 11.70 -12.94 22.52
C SER A 611 12.35 -14.20 21.93
N TYR A 612 12.21 -14.40 20.62
CA TYR A 612 12.66 -15.60 19.94
C TYR A 612 14.19 -15.77 19.88
N SER A 613 14.94 -14.68 19.71
CA SER A 613 16.41 -14.75 19.60
C SER A 613 17.14 -14.87 20.93
N ARG A 614 16.50 -14.51 22.06
CA ARG A 614 17.09 -14.57 23.41
C ARG A 614 16.78 -15.86 24.17
N ARG A 615 15.82 -16.69 23.76
CA ARG A 615 15.22 -17.78 24.58
C ARG A 615 15.58 -19.19 24.14
N ARG A 616 16.39 -19.40 23.13
CA ARG A 616 16.84 -20.76 22.71
C ARG A 616 17.94 -21.33 23.61
N ARG A 617 17.73 -21.33 24.92
CA ARG A 617 18.64 -22.07 25.82
C ARG A 617 17.99 -23.41 26.14
N TYR A 618 18.66 -24.47 25.73
CA TYR A 618 18.37 -25.80 26.22
C TYR A 618 18.68 -25.83 27.71
N SER A 619 17.81 -26.44 28.48
CA SER A 619 18.02 -26.76 29.89
C SER A 619 17.68 -28.22 30.15
N VAL A 620 18.41 -28.86 31.01
CA VAL A 620 18.10 -30.20 31.47
C VAL A 620 17.21 -30.06 32.69
N GLU A 621 15.93 -30.42 32.52
CA GLU A 621 14.87 -30.17 33.52
C GLU A 621 14.21 -31.46 33.95
N SER A 622 13.73 -31.50 35.20
CA SER A 622 12.80 -32.51 35.65
C SER A 622 11.45 -32.33 34.96
N ILE A 623 11.04 -33.30 34.18
CA ILE A 623 9.79 -33.24 33.42
C ILE A 623 8.58 -33.17 34.36
N LYS A 624 8.60 -33.89 35.47
CA LYS A 624 7.53 -33.89 36.47
C LYS A 624 7.36 -32.53 37.15
N GLU A 625 8.45 -31.91 37.58
CA GLU A 625 8.39 -30.58 38.21
C GLU A 625 7.98 -29.49 37.20
N LYS A 626 8.46 -29.60 35.96
CA LYS A 626 8.07 -28.68 34.91
C LYS A 626 6.59 -28.78 34.53
N LEU A 627 6.04 -29.99 34.49
CA LEU A 627 4.60 -30.18 34.31
C LEU A 627 3.80 -29.56 35.46
N LYS A 628 4.22 -29.72 36.70
CA LYS A 628 3.56 -29.12 37.87
C LYS A 628 3.59 -27.57 37.78
N GLU A 629 4.73 -26.99 37.39
CA GLU A 629 4.88 -25.55 37.20
C GLU A 629 3.90 -25.00 36.14
N ILE A 630 3.87 -25.64 34.97
CA ILE A 630 3.00 -25.24 33.85
C ILE A 630 1.53 -25.33 34.24
N LEU A 631 1.12 -26.47 34.83
CA LEU A 631 -0.28 -26.76 35.11
C LEU A 631 -0.84 -25.99 36.32
N LYS A 632 0.00 -25.62 37.29
CA LYS A 632 -0.40 -24.79 38.43
C LYS A 632 -0.84 -23.38 38.04
N ASN A 633 -0.24 -22.83 37.02
CA ASN A 633 -0.45 -21.45 36.55
C ASN A 633 -1.30 -21.37 35.28
N THR A 634 -1.91 -22.46 34.83
CA THR A 634 -2.64 -22.54 33.57
C THR A 634 -4.15 -22.39 33.80
N PRO A 635 -4.77 -21.28 33.32
CA PRO A 635 -6.22 -21.11 33.34
C PRO A 635 -6.95 -22.00 32.32
N LEU A 636 -6.21 -22.80 31.54
CA LEU A 636 -6.70 -23.59 30.41
C LEU A 636 -7.40 -24.90 30.82
N LEU A 637 -7.36 -25.23 32.11
CA LEU A 637 -8.08 -26.41 32.65
C LEU A 637 -9.58 -26.19 32.82
N THR A 638 -10.08 -25.00 32.48
CA THR A 638 -11.51 -24.69 32.46
C THR A 638 -11.90 -24.24 31.06
N TYR A 639 -12.87 -24.89 30.46
CA TYR A 639 -13.45 -24.53 29.18
C TYR A 639 -14.99 -24.65 29.27
N GLY A 640 -15.70 -23.60 28.83
CA GLY A 640 -17.15 -23.58 28.99
C GLY A 640 -17.59 -23.70 30.43
N LYS A 641 -18.31 -24.79 30.75
CA LYS A 641 -18.77 -25.16 32.12
C LYS A 641 -17.94 -26.24 32.74
N THR A 642 -16.97 -26.82 32.04
CA THR A 642 -16.19 -27.98 32.47
C THR A 642 -14.85 -27.54 33.03
N THR A 643 -14.54 -28.01 34.24
CA THR A 643 -13.20 -27.94 34.87
C THR A 643 -12.56 -29.31 34.86
N VAL A 644 -11.38 -29.43 34.27
CA VAL A 644 -10.67 -30.71 34.13
C VAL A 644 -9.71 -30.92 35.27
N ASN A 645 -9.84 -32.07 35.96
CA ASN A 645 -8.89 -32.51 36.95
C ASN A 645 -7.62 -33.07 36.31
N VAL A 646 -6.45 -32.78 36.89
CA VAL A 646 -5.18 -33.25 36.36
C VAL A 646 -4.54 -34.23 37.30
N LYS A 647 -4.07 -35.36 36.75
CA LYS A 647 -3.33 -36.39 37.48
C LYS A 647 -1.96 -36.58 36.87
N ILE A 648 -0.90 -36.44 37.69
CA ILE A 648 0.50 -36.69 37.27
C ILE A 648 0.99 -37.93 38.01
N THR A 649 1.38 -38.98 37.28
CA THR A 649 1.79 -40.29 37.83
C THR A 649 3.12 -40.74 37.22
N GLY A 650 3.71 -41.78 37.79
CA GLY A 650 4.94 -42.37 37.29
C GLY A 650 6.22 -41.75 37.87
N ASN A 651 7.36 -42.33 37.48
CA ASN A 651 8.68 -41.95 37.94
C ASN A 651 9.22 -40.79 37.10
N ASP A 652 9.76 -39.77 37.79
CA ASP A 652 10.33 -38.60 37.15
C ASP A 652 11.64 -38.94 36.43
N PHE A 653 11.87 -38.20 35.36
CA PHE A 653 13.15 -38.20 34.62
C PHE A 653 13.52 -36.79 34.18
N LYS A 654 14.81 -36.60 33.89
CA LYS A 654 15.33 -35.37 33.34
C LYS A 654 15.43 -35.48 31.83
N ALA A 655 15.10 -34.41 31.13
CA ALA A 655 15.28 -34.30 29.68
C ALA A 655 15.76 -32.91 29.27
N LYS A 656 16.48 -32.87 28.16
CA LYS A 656 16.94 -31.64 27.57
C LYS A 656 15.80 -31.00 26.79
N ILE A 657 15.29 -29.87 27.25
CA ILE A 657 14.13 -29.17 26.65
C ILE A 657 14.42 -27.70 26.44
N ILE A 658 13.58 -27.07 25.62
CA ILE A 658 13.48 -25.61 25.54
C ILE A 658 12.22 -25.23 26.34
N ASN A 659 12.39 -24.56 27.47
CA ASN A 659 11.33 -24.30 28.44
C ASN A 659 10.06 -23.69 27.85
N ASP A 660 10.20 -22.69 27.00
CA ASP A 660 9.06 -21.99 26.38
C ASP A 660 8.35 -22.89 25.34
N SER A 661 9.11 -23.65 24.52
CA SER A 661 8.55 -24.62 23.55
C SER A 661 7.81 -25.74 24.29
N PHE A 662 8.39 -26.30 25.37
CA PHE A 662 7.75 -27.33 26.15
C PHE A 662 6.45 -26.87 26.83
N LYS A 663 6.43 -25.63 27.33
CA LYS A 663 5.20 -25.02 27.86
C LYS A 663 4.09 -24.96 26.80
N ILE A 664 4.41 -24.48 25.59
CA ILE A 664 3.44 -24.40 24.50
C ILE A 664 2.92 -25.75 24.07
N ILE A 665 3.78 -26.79 24.06
CA ILE A 665 3.41 -28.18 23.76
C ILE A 665 2.34 -28.65 24.76
N ILE A 666 2.63 -28.55 26.06
CA ILE A 666 1.72 -29.01 27.13
C ILE A 666 0.39 -28.24 27.08
N GLU A 667 0.44 -26.94 26.87
CA GLU A 667 -0.76 -26.12 26.78
C GLU A 667 -1.64 -26.48 25.58
N ASN A 668 -1.08 -26.80 24.40
CA ASN A 668 -1.87 -27.28 23.26
C ASN A 668 -2.56 -28.61 23.51
N LEU A 669 -1.87 -29.54 24.18
CA LEU A 669 -2.47 -30.82 24.58
C LEU A 669 -3.60 -30.63 25.61
N VAL A 670 -3.40 -29.75 26.60
CA VAL A 670 -4.44 -29.38 27.59
C VAL A 670 -5.67 -28.78 26.90
N ILE A 671 -5.49 -27.84 25.99
CA ILE A 671 -6.60 -27.19 25.26
C ILE A 671 -7.39 -28.22 24.45
N ASN A 672 -6.72 -29.16 23.80
CA ASN A 672 -7.41 -30.17 23.02
C ASN A 672 -8.24 -31.06 23.91
N SER A 673 -7.68 -31.57 25.03
CA SER A 673 -8.40 -32.40 25.98
C SER A 673 -9.57 -31.65 26.64
N THR A 674 -9.37 -30.43 27.13
CA THR A 674 -10.44 -29.62 27.76
C THR A 674 -11.60 -29.32 26.81
N TYR A 675 -11.28 -29.03 25.53
CA TYR A 675 -12.30 -28.79 24.51
C TYR A 675 -13.21 -30.02 24.30
N TRP A 676 -12.60 -31.19 24.09
CA TRP A 676 -13.37 -32.41 23.81
C TRP A 676 -14.12 -32.94 25.05
N LEU A 677 -13.54 -32.82 26.24
CA LEU A 677 -14.20 -33.17 27.48
C LEU A 677 -15.44 -32.30 27.77
N ASP A 678 -15.37 -31.00 27.47
CA ASP A 678 -16.53 -30.08 27.58
C ASP A 678 -17.61 -30.42 26.57
N LYS A 679 -17.24 -30.64 25.30
CA LYS A 679 -18.22 -30.96 24.23
C LYS A 679 -19.00 -32.24 24.53
N MET A 680 -18.41 -33.19 25.29
CA MET A 680 -19.03 -34.46 25.65
C MET A 680 -19.74 -34.42 27.02
N ASN A 681 -19.73 -33.29 27.73
CA ASN A 681 -20.34 -33.09 29.05
C ASN A 681 -19.93 -34.21 30.07
N ILE A 682 -18.64 -34.55 30.13
CA ILE A 682 -18.13 -35.57 31.02
C ILE A 682 -18.09 -35.01 32.45
N SER A 683 -18.85 -35.60 33.38
CA SER A 683 -19.00 -35.12 34.76
C SER A 683 -17.71 -35.14 35.56
N ASP A 684 -16.86 -36.16 35.38
CA ASP A 684 -15.59 -36.35 36.05
C ASP A 684 -14.42 -36.25 35.07
N SER A 685 -14.28 -35.08 34.44
CA SER A 685 -13.24 -34.81 33.44
C SER A 685 -11.85 -34.94 34.05
N LEU A 686 -11.05 -35.86 33.51
CA LEU A 686 -9.70 -36.18 33.96
C LEU A 686 -8.70 -36.18 32.82
N LEU A 687 -7.62 -35.40 32.96
CA LEU A 687 -6.44 -35.41 32.09
C LEU A 687 -5.24 -36.01 32.86
N THR A 688 -4.63 -37.06 32.33
CA THR A 688 -3.55 -37.79 32.97
C THR A 688 -2.23 -37.60 32.21
N PHE A 689 -1.19 -37.22 32.94
CA PHE A 689 0.21 -37.23 32.52
C PHE A 689 0.91 -38.40 33.28
N LYS A 690 1.39 -39.42 32.53
CA LYS A 690 2.10 -40.55 33.09
C LYS A 690 3.54 -40.56 32.59
N LEU A 691 4.50 -40.46 33.51
CA LEU A 691 5.92 -40.49 33.21
C LEU A 691 6.47 -41.91 33.32
N ASP A 692 7.34 -42.27 32.39
CA ASP A 692 8.06 -43.54 32.39
C ASP A 692 9.57 -43.22 32.24
N ASN A 693 10.30 -43.33 33.34
CA ASN A 693 11.73 -43.07 33.42
C ASN A 693 12.56 -44.04 32.59
N ASP A 694 12.14 -45.33 32.57
CA ASP A 694 12.91 -46.39 31.93
C ASP A 694 12.90 -46.28 30.40
N LEU A 695 11.83 -45.70 29.89
CA LEU A 695 11.63 -45.50 28.45
C LEU A 695 11.87 -44.05 28.00
N GLY A 696 12.13 -43.11 28.91
CA GLY A 696 12.24 -41.69 28.60
C GLY A 696 10.97 -41.09 27.95
N LYS A 697 9.77 -41.56 28.41
CA LYS A 697 8.48 -41.25 27.76
C LYS A 697 7.51 -40.52 28.69
N LEU A 698 6.76 -39.60 28.08
CA LEU A 698 5.61 -38.94 28.69
C LEU A 698 4.34 -39.33 27.95
N PHE A 699 3.43 -40.03 28.63
CA PHE A 699 2.11 -40.36 28.12
C PHE A 699 1.11 -39.28 28.55
N VAL A 700 0.29 -38.81 27.60
CA VAL A 700 -0.75 -37.79 27.82
C VAL A 700 -2.07 -38.30 27.27
N PHE A 701 -3.07 -38.42 28.15
CA PHE A 701 -4.40 -38.94 27.78
C PHE A 701 -5.49 -38.41 28.71
N ASP A 702 -6.69 -38.29 28.18
CA ASP A 702 -7.90 -37.94 28.92
C ASP A 702 -8.91 -39.11 28.96
N ASN A 703 -9.97 -38.96 29.72
CA ASN A 703 -11.04 -39.93 29.83
C ASN A 703 -12.22 -39.64 28.86
N GLY A 704 -11.97 -38.90 27.79
CA GLY A 704 -12.92 -38.62 26.72
C GLY A 704 -13.11 -39.76 25.73
N ILE A 705 -13.77 -39.42 24.60
CA ILE A 705 -14.08 -40.43 23.57
C ILE A 705 -12.86 -40.88 22.77
N GLY A 706 -11.73 -40.17 22.88
CA GLY A 706 -10.53 -40.40 22.08
C GLY A 706 -10.61 -39.77 20.71
N ILE A 707 -9.77 -40.23 19.78
CA ILE A 707 -9.51 -39.67 18.48
C ILE A 707 -10.38 -40.37 17.43
N ASP A 708 -11.10 -39.62 16.60
CA ASP A 708 -11.93 -40.16 15.53
C ASP A 708 -11.09 -40.89 14.48
N LYS A 709 -11.58 -42.05 14.04
CA LYS A 709 -10.87 -42.90 13.07
C LYS A 709 -10.57 -42.23 11.75
N SER A 710 -11.38 -41.24 11.35
CA SER A 710 -11.19 -40.50 10.10
C SER A 710 -9.93 -39.66 10.08
N VAL A 711 -9.38 -39.27 11.24
CA VAL A 711 -8.19 -38.43 11.37
C VAL A 711 -6.98 -39.14 12.00
N GLU A 712 -7.10 -40.38 12.44
CA GLU A 712 -6.01 -41.11 13.12
C GLU A 712 -4.69 -41.08 12.34
N ASN A 713 -4.73 -41.29 11.02
CA ASN A 713 -3.54 -41.42 10.16
C ASN A 713 -2.89 -40.07 9.80
N HIS A 714 -3.64 -38.97 9.93
CA HIS A 714 -3.21 -37.63 9.51
C HIS A 714 -3.23 -36.61 10.64
N LEU A 715 -3.38 -37.07 11.88
CA LEU A 715 -3.64 -36.25 13.06
C LEU A 715 -2.58 -35.15 13.31
N PHE A 716 -1.33 -35.39 12.91
CA PHE A 716 -0.19 -34.49 13.10
C PHE A 716 0.11 -33.64 11.87
N GLU A 717 -0.68 -33.77 10.80
CA GLU A 717 -0.56 -32.97 9.59
C GLU A 717 -1.25 -31.60 9.75
N GLU A 718 -0.89 -30.67 8.90
CA GLU A 718 -1.46 -29.32 8.87
C GLU A 718 -2.95 -29.37 8.49
N PHE A 719 -3.75 -28.53 9.15
CA PHE A 719 -5.18 -28.34 8.88
C PHE A 719 -6.10 -29.55 9.13
N VAL A 720 -5.62 -30.59 9.77
CA VAL A 720 -6.43 -31.76 10.14
C VAL A 720 -7.18 -31.50 11.43
N THR A 721 -8.51 -31.50 11.38
CA THR A 721 -9.39 -31.28 12.53
C THR A 721 -10.79 -31.84 12.30
N ASN A 722 -11.40 -32.35 13.36
CA ASN A 722 -12.83 -32.75 13.44
C ASN A 722 -13.65 -31.71 14.23
N LYS A 723 -13.06 -30.58 14.63
CA LYS A 723 -13.81 -29.49 15.26
C LYS A 723 -14.70 -28.80 14.22
N PRO A 724 -15.94 -28.40 14.55
CA PRO A 724 -16.80 -27.65 13.63
C PRO A 724 -16.12 -26.38 13.08
N ASP A 725 -16.51 -25.92 11.89
CA ASP A 725 -15.86 -24.89 11.06
C ASP A 725 -15.43 -23.58 11.75
N ASN A 726 -15.89 -23.32 12.97
CA ASN A 726 -15.52 -22.13 13.73
C ASN A 726 -14.68 -22.42 14.99
N ASP A 727 -14.46 -23.68 15.37
CA ASP A 727 -13.87 -24.05 16.66
C ASP A 727 -12.39 -24.52 16.59
N GLY A 728 -11.80 -24.68 15.39
CA GLY A 728 -10.37 -25.05 15.25
C GLY A 728 -9.95 -25.30 13.80
N ARG A 729 -8.68 -25.04 13.47
CA ARG A 729 -8.11 -25.21 12.13
C ARG A 729 -7.17 -26.40 11.97
N GLY A 730 -7.07 -27.29 12.97
CA GLY A 730 -6.21 -28.47 12.87
C GLY A 730 -4.70 -28.19 12.96
N MET A 731 -4.28 -27.06 13.53
CA MET A 731 -2.86 -26.68 13.63
C MET A 731 -2.21 -27.04 14.97
N GLY A 732 -3.00 -27.31 16.02
CA GLY A 732 -2.48 -27.47 17.37
C GLY A 732 -1.49 -28.63 17.50
N LEU A 733 -1.78 -29.79 16.94
CA LEU A 733 -0.90 -30.97 17.01
C LEU A 733 0.28 -30.87 16.03
N TYR A 734 0.13 -30.21 14.89
CA TYR A 734 1.24 -29.87 14.01
C TYR A 734 2.26 -28.96 14.70
N ILE A 735 1.80 -27.94 15.45
CA ILE A 735 2.68 -27.08 16.27
C ILE A 735 3.40 -27.90 17.34
N VAL A 736 2.70 -28.84 18.00
CA VAL A 736 3.29 -29.73 18.99
C VAL A 736 4.43 -30.54 18.37
N THR A 737 4.21 -31.15 17.20
CA THR A 737 5.23 -31.95 16.50
C THR A 737 6.43 -31.10 16.12
N THR A 738 6.19 -29.89 15.57
CA THR A 738 7.24 -28.96 15.14
C THR A 738 8.11 -28.53 16.33
N LEU A 739 7.51 -28.17 17.45
CA LEU A 739 8.24 -27.72 18.65
C LEU A 739 8.99 -28.88 19.36
N LEU A 740 8.47 -30.11 19.36
CA LEU A 740 9.16 -31.27 19.88
C LEU A 740 10.44 -31.56 19.08
N ASN A 741 10.36 -31.47 17.75
CA ASN A 741 11.51 -31.66 16.87
C ASN A 741 12.64 -30.67 17.16
N GLU A 742 12.34 -29.44 17.68
CA GLU A 742 13.38 -28.46 18.03
C GLU A 742 14.41 -28.99 19.06
N PHE A 743 13.99 -29.89 19.95
CA PHE A 743 14.88 -30.49 20.94
C PHE A 743 14.98 -32.03 20.82
N GLY A 744 14.70 -32.56 19.61
CA GLY A 744 14.91 -33.96 19.26
C GLY A 744 13.86 -34.92 19.83
N ALA A 745 12.75 -34.43 20.41
CA ALA A 745 11.67 -35.25 20.91
C ALA A 745 10.61 -35.50 19.82
N THR A 746 9.87 -36.57 19.93
CA THR A 746 8.81 -36.98 19.00
C THR A 746 7.49 -37.24 19.72
N ILE A 747 6.37 -37.12 18.97
CA ILE A 747 5.04 -37.47 19.46
C ILE A 747 4.40 -38.49 18.53
N THR A 748 3.79 -39.53 19.14
CA THR A 748 3.03 -40.58 18.44
C THR A 748 1.76 -40.92 19.22
N LEU A 749 0.87 -41.71 18.61
CA LEU A 749 -0.26 -42.31 19.30
C LEU A 749 0.10 -43.72 19.77
N ASP A 750 -0.39 -44.09 20.96
CA ASP A 750 -0.36 -45.47 21.45
C ASP A 750 -1.41 -46.31 20.70
N ASP A 751 -1.10 -47.55 20.39
CA ASP A 751 -2.04 -48.48 19.73
C ASP A 751 -3.18 -48.94 20.66
N GLU A 752 -3.14 -48.61 21.93
CA GLU A 752 -4.19 -48.93 22.92
C GLU A 752 -5.46 -48.13 22.62
N ARG A 753 -6.61 -48.83 22.60
CA ARG A 753 -7.90 -48.21 22.33
C ARG A 753 -8.71 -48.13 23.63
N ASN A 754 -9.45 -47.02 23.81
CA ASN A 754 -10.33 -46.79 24.94
C ASN A 754 -11.63 -47.61 24.83
N GLN A 755 -12.51 -47.47 25.81
CA GLN A 755 -13.81 -48.17 25.88
C GLN A 755 -14.74 -47.88 24.70
N TYR A 756 -14.46 -46.79 23.89
CA TYR A 756 -15.19 -46.43 22.70
C TYR A 756 -14.55 -47.01 21.42
N GLY A 757 -13.44 -47.73 21.52
CA GLY A 757 -12.71 -48.33 20.42
C GLY A 757 -11.83 -47.34 19.64
N ASN A 758 -11.52 -46.19 20.23
CA ASN A 758 -10.70 -45.11 19.63
C ASN A 758 -9.32 -45.04 20.27
N LEU A 759 -8.31 -44.62 19.51
CA LEU A 759 -7.01 -44.24 20.06
C LEU A 759 -7.18 -42.97 20.91
N TYR A 760 -6.46 -42.91 22.05
CA TYR A 760 -6.71 -41.84 23.01
C TYR A 760 -5.46 -41.36 23.75
N LYS A 761 -4.30 -42.01 23.55
CA LYS A 761 -3.11 -41.80 24.34
C LYS A 761 -1.97 -41.30 23.46
N PHE A 762 -1.49 -40.08 23.72
CA PHE A 762 -0.29 -39.51 23.09
C PHE A 762 0.95 -40.01 23.86
N ILE A 763 2.02 -40.31 23.11
CA ILE A 763 3.34 -40.69 23.64
C ILE A 763 4.34 -39.64 23.14
N ILE A 764 4.92 -38.88 24.07
CA ILE A 764 6.07 -38.02 23.80
C ILE A 764 7.33 -38.78 24.19
N THR A 765 8.22 -39.02 23.24
CA THR A 765 9.51 -39.71 23.47
C THR A 765 10.62 -38.68 23.43
N PHE A 766 11.40 -38.57 24.48
CA PHE A 766 12.57 -37.70 24.56
C PHE A 766 13.82 -38.46 24.10
N PRO A 767 14.79 -37.76 23.47
CA PRO A 767 16.05 -38.40 23.07
C PRO A 767 16.81 -38.91 24.31
N ASP A 768 17.46 -40.06 24.16
CA ASP A 768 18.37 -40.58 25.19
C ASP A 768 19.50 -39.58 25.44
N GLU A 769 19.83 -39.27 26.68
CA GLU A 769 21.03 -38.52 27.00
C GLU A 769 22.26 -39.36 26.60
N GLU A 770 22.90 -39.07 25.48
CA GLU A 770 24.31 -39.45 25.31
C GLU A 770 25.11 -38.64 26.35
N VAL A 771 25.66 -39.32 27.33
CA VAL A 771 26.54 -38.83 28.39
C VAL A 771 27.81 -38.19 27.84
#